data_bc5c312a0f6e66488c4e9bda6c371a16
#
_entry.id   bc5c312a0f6e66488c4e9bda6c371a16
#
_cell.length_a   1.000
_cell.length_b   1.000
_cell.length_c   1.000
_cell.angle_alpha   90.00
_cell.angle_beta   90.00
_cell.angle_gamma   90.00
#
_symmetry.space_group_name_H-M   'P 1'
#
loop_
_entity.id
_entity.type
_entity.pdbx_description
1 polymer ?
#
loop_
_entity_poly.entity_id
_entity_poly.type
_entity_poly.pdbx_seq_one_letter_code
_entity_poly.pdbx_strand_id
1 'polypeptide(L)'
;MNKVDAQQARRILDRLVGYGLSPLLWRKVRRGLSAGRVQSVAVRLIVEREREISAFKNEEYWSINVRFEGSTPPEFWAKLSKLVQKSETESGKFLVPDKSTADAVTEELKDKKFILKKVEKKLKKRTPYPPFITSTLQQAAARDLRFTAKRTMIIAQQLYEGVEIGKEGAVGLITYMRTDSFRVAQEAQEWARKFIEKTFGKDYLPEKPPVYKSKASAQEAHEAIRPTYANRTPEDVKQYLTKEQYALYTLIWNRFISSQMSPAQLEQTTFIIEAANPSAASGKKGGGGFAELRASGTVIRFNGFMALYTESREEAADEDERILPSLKEGEKLRLIELQPKQHFTQPPPRYSEATLIKTLEEKGIGRPSTYAAILSTIQDRKYVQKDTGKFAPTELGVVVNDLLVDRFSDVLDIGFTASMEDKLDDIEEGKMKWVKVVKDFYKPFSRDLEDAKKTQQRVKPEDIPTDVKCEKCGKPMAIKWGRNGKFLACSGYPECKNTKNFVTEENGNIKVVEEKFETTNEKCPKCDSPMVFKSGRFGKFLACSKYPECKTTKAIATGIKCPEDGGDIVEKRSKKGKVFWSCGNYPKCKFASWYKPTLKKCPECNADFLFEKRLKGGAIILQCHKKDCGYKEEVNQLEETTA
;
A
#
# COMPACT_ATOMS: atom_id res chain seq x y z
N MET A 1 23.73 -23.44 14.62
CA MET A 1 24.10 -22.41 15.62
C MET A 1 24.05 -21.01 15.02
N ASN A 2 24.68 -20.76 13.89
CA ASN A 2 24.76 -19.42 13.25
C ASN A 2 23.41 -18.75 12.98
N LYS A 3 22.37 -19.50 12.53
CA LYS A 3 21.00 -18.95 12.35
C LYS A 3 20.40 -18.45 13.66
N VAL A 4 20.65 -19.13 14.76
CA VAL A 4 20.18 -18.71 16.09
C VAL A 4 20.92 -17.45 16.52
N ASP A 5 22.21 -17.36 16.25
CA ASP A 5 23.05 -16.20 16.55
C ASP A 5 22.61 -14.96 15.76
N ALA A 6 22.33 -15.10 14.47
CA ALA A 6 21.81 -14.04 13.62
C ALA A 6 20.43 -13.53 14.12
N GLN A 7 19.54 -14.46 14.49
CA GLN A 7 18.24 -14.12 15.04
C GLN A 7 18.38 -13.41 16.41
N GLN A 8 19.27 -13.87 17.27
CA GLN A 8 19.55 -13.20 18.55
C GLN A 8 20.14 -11.80 18.35
N ALA A 9 21.11 -11.66 17.44
CA ALA A 9 21.68 -10.37 17.10
C ALA A 9 20.61 -9.38 16.64
N ARG A 10 19.78 -9.77 15.68
CA ARG A 10 18.65 -8.97 15.19
C ARG A 10 17.73 -8.55 16.34
N ARG A 11 17.32 -9.50 17.17
CA ARG A 11 16.43 -9.25 18.31
C ARG A 11 17.04 -8.28 19.33
N ILE A 12 18.34 -8.40 19.60
CA ILE A 12 19.06 -7.53 20.53
C ILE A 12 19.16 -6.13 19.95
N LEU A 13 19.59 -5.98 18.69
CA LEU A 13 19.70 -4.69 18.00
C LEU A 13 18.36 -3.95 17.97
N ASP A 14 17.28 -4.62 17.57
CA ASP A 14 15.94 -4.02 17.51
C ASP A 14 15.44 -3.60 18.89
N ARG A 15 15.78 -4.35 19.95
CA ARG A 15 15.46 -4.00 21.34
C ARG A 15 16.29 -2.82 21.85
N LEU A 16 17.60 -2.80 21.58
CA LEU A 16 18.48 -1.68 21.97
C LEU A 16 17.96 -0.36 21.37
N VAL A 17 17.69 -0.37 20.06
CA VAL A 17 17.11 0.80 19.37
C VAL A 17 15.73 1.15 19.93
N GLY A 18 14.84 0.17 20.02
CA GLY A 18 13.46 0.37 20.47
C GLY A 18 13.38 0.90 21.91
N TYR A 19 14.12 0.31 22.84
CA TYR A 19 14.13 0.73 24.26
C TYR A 19 14.96 1.99 24.51
N GLY A 20 15.93 2.30 23.65
CA GLY A 20 16.65 3.57 23.72
C GLY A 20 15.80 4.73 23.21
N LEU A 21 15.28 4.63 21.99
CA LEU A 21 14.62 5.73 21.30
C LEU A 21 13.17 5.95 21.74
N SER A 22 12.40 4.89 22.05
CA SER A 22 10.98 5.06 22.42
C SER A 22 10.78 5.88 23.70
N PRO A 23 11.52 5.67 24.81
CA PRO A 23 11.44 6.54 25.98
C PRO A 23 11.88 7.98 25.71
N LEU A 24 12.81 8.20 24.79
CA LEU A 24 13.20 9.53 24.36
C LEU A 24 12.03 10.24 23.67
N LEU A 25 11.35 9.57 22.73
CA LEU A 25 10.15 10.08 22.09
C LEU A 25 9.03 10.36 23.08
N TRP A 26 8.88 9.54 24.14
CA TRP A 26 7.86 9.78 25.16
C TRP A 26 8.11 11.04 25.98
N ARG A 27 9.36 11.35 26.23
CA ARG A 27 9.76 12.58 26.94
C ARG A 27 9.68 13.81 26.07
N LYS A 28 10.14 13.70 24.82
CA LYS A 28 10.29 14.84 23.91
C LYS A 28 9.01 15.17 23.13
N VAL A 29 8.24 14.17 22.75
CA VAL A 29 7.02 14.31 21.93
C VAL A 29 5.79 13.91 22.74
N ARG A 30 5.50 12.60 22.89
CA ARG A 30 4.38 12.09 23.70
C ARG A 30 4.51 10.60 24.02
N ARG A 31 3.83 10.15 25.08
CA ARG A 31 3.78 8.73 25.45
C ARG A 31 3.10 7.87 24.38
N GLY A 32 3.56 6.63 24.25
CA GLY A 32 3.00 5.61 23.36
C GLY A 32 3.59 5.61 21.94
N LEU A 33 4.56 6.46 21.64
CA LEU A 33 5.34 6.41 20.41
C LEU A 33 6.40 5.31 20.50
N SER A 34 6.81 4.79 19.35
CA SER A 34 7.91 3.83 19.27
C SER A 34 8.80 4.15 18.07
N ALA A 35 10.08 3.98 18.22
CA ALA A 35 11.05 3.99 17.15
C ALA A 35 11.67 2.60 17.01
N GLY A 36 12.06 2.27 15.81
CA GLY A 36 12.78 1.05 15.51
C GLY A 36 13.64 1.25 14.27
N ARG A 37 14.76 0.57 14.19
CA ARG A 37 15.77 0.74 13.15
C ARG A 37 15.15 0.81 11.74
N VAL A 38 14.46 -0.22 11.32
CA VAL A 38 13.92 -0.33 9.96
C VAL A 38 12.64 0.49 9.74
N GLN A 39 11.73 0.50 10.74
CA GLN A 39 10.48 1.27 10.63
C GLN A 39 10.70 2.79 10.55
N SER A 40 11.70 3.32 11.26
CA SER A 40 11.99 4.75 11.23
C SER A 40 12.59 5.17 9.90
N VAL A 41 13.41 4.31 9.27
CA VAL A 41 13.91 4.55 7.90
C VAL A 41 12.79 4.52 6.87
N ALA A 42 11.79 3.64 7.02
CA ALA A 42 10.62 3.66 6.14
C ALA A 42 9.81 4.97 6.26
N VAL A 43 9.66 5.51 7.48
CA VAL A 43 9.04 6.83 7.69
C VAL A 43 9.90 7.93 7.07
N ARG A 44 11.22 7.88 7.21
CA ARG A 44 12.17 8.82 6.62
C ARG A 44 12.00 8.89 5.09
N LEU A 45 11.97 7.77 4.40
CA LEU A 45 11.75 7.71 2.95
C LEU A 45 10.45 8.42 2.53
N ILE A 46 9.37 8.23 3.29
CA ILE A 46 8.08 8.86 2.99
C ILE A 46 8.14 10.37 3.27
N VAL A 47 8.79 10.82 4.34
CA VAL A 47 8.97 12.25 4.67
C VAL A 47 9.86 12.93 3.64
N GLU A 48 10.97 12.33 3.25
CA GLU A 48 11.87 12.86 2.21
C GLU A 48 11.13 13.01 0.88
N ARG A 49 10.33 12.01 0.47
CA ARG A 49 9.49 12.08 -0.72
C ARG A 49 8.46 13.22 -0.65
N GLU A 50 7.84 13.45 0.48
CA GLU A 50 6.90 14.56 0.63
C GLU A 50 7.59 15.92 0.54
N ARG A 51 8.83 16.02 1.03
CA ARG A 51 9.67 17.21 0.87
C ARG A 51 10.09 17.43 -0.57
N GLU A 52 10.47 16.38 -1.29
CA GLU A 52 10.74 16.44 -2.73
C GLU A 52 9.52 16.97 -3.49
N ILE A 53 8.32 16.44 -3.19
CA ILE A 53 7.06 16.89 -3.80
C ILE A 53 6.79 18.37 -3.48
N SER A 54 6.96 18.78 -2.22
CA SER A 54 6.69 20.15 -1.77
C SER A 54 7.69 21.18 -2.32
N ALA A 55 8.93 20.76 -2.55
CA ALA A 55 9.98 21.61 -3.12
C ALA A 55 9.96 21.65 -4.66
N PHE A 56 9.19 20.73 -5.28
CA PHE A 56 9.15 20.62 -6.73
C PHE A 56 8.48 21.83 -7.36
N LYS A 57 9.14 22.39 -8.39
CA LYS A 57 8.59 23.47 -9.21
C LYS A 57 8.16 22.88 -10.54
N ASN A 58 6.90 23.04 -10.84
CA ASN A 58 6.36 22.62 -12.13
C ASN A 58 6.91 23.53 -13.24
N GLU A 59 7.54 22.93 -14.23
CA GLU A 59 8.01 23.61 -15.43
C GLU A 59 7.07 23.29 -16.59
N GLU A 60 6.67 24.33 -17.31
CA GLU A 60 5.87 24.21 -18.52
C GLU A 60 6.72 23.69 -19.68
N TYR A 61 6.16 22.78 -20.44
CA TYR A 61 6.69 22.38 -21.73
C TYR A 61 5.58 21.98 -22.69
N TRP A 62 5.87 21.99 -23.96
CA TRP A 62 4.92 21.67 -25.02
C TRP A 62 5.39 20.49 -25.83
N SER A 63 4.45 19.68 -26.29
CA SER A 63 4.66 18.67 -27.33
C SER A 63 3.85 19.02 -28.55
N ILE A 64 4.44 18.87 -29.74
CA ILE A 64 3.73 19.07 -31.00
C ILE A 64 3.53 17.69 -31.61
N ASN A 65 2.28 17.27 -31.68
CA ASN A 65 1.87 16.03 -32.32
C ASN A 65 1.27 16.36 -33.68
N VAL A 66 1.60 15.53 -34.66
CA VAL A 66 1.19 15.72 -36.05
C VAL A 66 0.54 14.43 -36.54
N ARG A 67 -0.68 14.54 -37.08
CA ARG A 67 -1.40 13.44 -37.66
C ARG A 67 -1.14 13.43 -39.16
N PHE A 68 -0.71 12.28 -39.65
CA PHE A 68 -0.37 12.05 -41.04
C PHE A 68 -1.24 11.00 -41.69
N GLU A 69 -1.45 11.17 -42.98
CA GLU A 69 -1.95 10.14 -43.90
C GLU A 69 -0.85 9.80 -44.92
N GLY A 70 -0.60 8.51 -45.06
CA GLY A 70 0.30 7.94 -46.05
C GLY A 70 -0.48 7.30 -47.21
N SER A 71 0.22 6.56 -48.08
CA SER A 71 -0.40 5.84 -49.20
C SER A 71 -1.30 4.68 -48.74
N THR A 72 -1.10 4.17 -47.55
CA THR A 72 -1.88 3.07 -46.97
C THR A 72 -2.45 3.48 -45.58
N PRO A 73 -3.71 3.09 -45.26
CA PRO A 73 -4.28 3.31 -43.95
C PRO A 73 -3.60 2.42 -42.87
N PRO A 74 -3.76 2.75 -41.58
CA PRO A 74 -4.50 3.88 -41.03
C PRO A 74 -3.67 5.18 -40.97
N GLU A 75 -4.36 6.32 -40.74
CA GLU A 75 -3.70 7.56 -40.31
C GLU A 75 -2.94 7.32 -38.98
N PHE A 76 -1.86 8.07 -38.77
CA PHE A 76 -1.03 7.89 -37.58
C PHE A 76 -0.51 9.20 -37.01
N TRP A 77 -0.19 9.20 -35.72
CA TRP A 77 0.37 10.33 -35.04
C TRP A 77 1.89 10.22 -34.93
N ALA A 78 2.59 11.31 -35.24
CA ALA A 78 4.00 11.47 -34.98
C ALA A 78 4.24 12.68 -34.05
N LYS A 79 5.26 12.59 -33.24
CA LYS A 79 5.65 13.65 -32.28
C LYS A 79 6.93 14.32 -32.78
N LEU A 80 6.96 15.66 -32.66
CA LEU A 80 8.17 16.44 -32.94
C LEU A 80 9.28 15.99 -31.98
N SER A 81 10.41 15.57 -32.57
CA SER A 81 11.54 15.04 -31.80
C SER A 81 12.79 15.93 -31.86
N LYS A 82 12.92 16.74 -32.91
CA LYS A 82 14.10 17.61 -33.09
C LYS A 82 13.78 18.76 -34.03
N LEU A 83 14.37 19.95 -33.73
CA LEU A 83 14.48 21.07 -34.66
C LEU A 83 15.96 21.19 -35.10
N VAL A 84 16.19 21.28 -36.40
CA VAL A 84 17.58 21.23 -36.96
C VAL A 84 18.43 22.43 -36.53
N GLN A 85 17.81 23.56 -36.20
CA GLN A 85 18.49 24.81 -35.80
C GLN A 85 18.59 25.07 -34.29
N LYS A 86 18.05 24.22 -33.43
CA LYS A 86 18.13 24.39 -31.97
C LYS A 86 18.88 23.25 -31.32
N SER A 87 19.87 23.59 -30.50
CA SER A 87 20.67 22.63 -29.73
C SER A 87 19.80 21.84 -28.75
N GLU A 88 20.20 20.59 -28.52
CA GLU A 88 19.64 19.71 -27.48
C GLU A 88 19.83 20.37 -26.11
N THR A 89 18.88 20.18 -25.20
CA THR A 89 19.05 20.54 -23.78
C THR A 89 20.16 19.71 -23.15
N GLU A 90 20.76 20.15 -22.05
CA GLU A 90 21.80 19.41 -21.30
C GLU A 90 21.38 17.98 -20.93
N SER A 91 20.07 17.68 -20.88
CA SER A 91 19.51 16.35 -20.63
C SER A 91 19.32 15.49 -21.87
N GLY A 92 19.68 15.96 -23.09
CA GLY A 92 19.52 15.24 -24.34
C GLY A 92 18.06 15.06 -24.82
N LYS A 93 17.10 15.73 -24.17
CA LYS A 93 15.68 15.74 -24.56
C LYS A 93 15.32 17.05 -25.24
N PHE A 94 14.68 16.96 -26.41
CA PHE A 94 14.11 18.12 -27.07
C PHE A 94 12.78 18.49 -26.39
N LEU A 95 12.69 19.72 -25.89
CA LEU A 95 11.48 20.28 -25.28
C LEU A 95 11.18 21.64 -25.91
N VAL A 96 9.90 21.91 -26.18
CA VAL A 96 9.40 23.22 -26.55
C VAL A 96 9.00 23.93 -25.26
N PRO A 97 9.70 25.01 -24.85
CA PRO A 97 9.62 25.51 -23.47
C PRO A 97 8.34 26.28 -23.15
N ASP A 98 7.72 26.92 -24.16
CA ASP A 98 6.60 27.85 -23.95
C ASP A 98 5.64 27.84 -25.13
N LYS A 99 4.45 28.46 -24.89
CA LYS A 99 3.39 28.56 -25.88
C LYS A 99 3.84 29.33 -27.15
N SER A 100 4.56 30.44 -26.98
CA SER A 100 5.01 31.27 -28.11
C SER A 100 5.88 30.48 -29.08
N THR A 101 6.81 29.70 -28.52
CA THR A 101 7.66 28.79 -29.31
C THR A 101 6.84 27.67 -29.95
N ALA A 102 5.85 27.11 -29.22
CA ALA A 102 4.98 26.07 -29.76
C ALA A 102 4.14 26.57 -30.93
N ASP A 103 3.55 27.75 -30.79
CA ASP A 103 2.73 28.40 -31.82
C ASP A 103 3.59 28.72 -33.07
N ALA A 104 4.77 29.31 -32.89
CA ALA A 104 5.70 29.62 -33.99
C ALA A 104 6.13 28.35 -34.77
N VAL A 105 6.51 27.28 -34.07
CA VAL A 105 6.88 26.02 -34.69
C VAL A 105 5.68 25.37 -35.38
N THR A 106 4.49 25.47 -34.81
CA THR A 106 3.25 24.92 -35.38
C THR A 106 2.89 25.63 -36.70
N GLU A 107 2.98 26.98 -36.74
CA GLU A 107 2.74 27.75 -37.96
C GLU A 107 3.77 27.41 -39.04
N GLU A 108 5.03 27.34 -38.63
CA GLU A 108 6.08 27.00 -39.62
C GLU A 108 5.93 25.59 -40.18
N LEU A 109 5.47 24.61 -39.38
CA LEU A 109 5.22 23.25 -39.83
C LEU A 109 4.08 23.13 -40.86
N LYS A 110 3.09 24.05 -40.88
CA LYS A 110 1.97 24.01 -41.84
C LYS A 110 2.44 24.09 -43.32
N ASP A 111 3.50 24.83 -43.54
CA ASP A 111 4.01 25.08 -44.89
C ASP A 111 5.09 24.08 -45.35
N LYS A 112 5.43 23.11 -44.50
CA LYS A 112 6.47 22.13 -44.82
C LYS A 112 5.95 20.94 -45.61
N LYS A 113 6.83 20.32 -46.39
CA LYS A 113 6.61 19.02 -47.00
C LYS A 113 7.16 17.93 -46.08
N PHE A 114 6.36 16.92 -45.83
CA PHE A 114 6.73 15.82 -44.97
C PHE A 114 7.11 14.60 -45.81
N ILE A 115 8.28 14.04 -45.53
CA ILE A 115 8.81 12.87 -46.21
C ILE A 115 9.20 11.84 -45.17
N LEU A 116 8.78 10.60 -45.38
CA LEU A 116 9.22 9.47 -44.52
C LEU A 116 10.68 9.14 -44.88
N LYS A 117 11.59 9.67 -44.04
CA LYS A 117 13.04 9.55 -44.31
C LYS A 117 13.56 8.16 -44.04
N LYS A 118 13.06 7.50 -42.98
CA LYS A 118 13.54 6.19 -42.55
C LYS A 118 12.45 5.39 -41.86
N VAL A 119 12.46 4.09 -42.13
CA VAL A 119 11.62 3.08 -41.46
C VAL A 119 12.54 2.10 -40.71
N GLU A 120 12.63 2.24 -39.41
CA GLU A 120 13.39 1.31 -38.57
C GLU A 120 12.49 0.22 -38.01
N LYS A 121 12.78 -1.04 -38.35
CA LYS A 121 12.13 -2.21 -37.73
C LYS A 121 13.10 -2.94 -36.84
N LYS A 122 12.74 -3.12 -35.58
CA LYS A 122 13.56 -3.82 -34.59
C LYS A 122 12.75 -4.90 -33.92
N LEU A 123 13.24 -6.13 -33.94
CA LEU A 123 12.71 -7.22 -33.16
C LEU A 123 13.23 -7.10 -31.71
N LYS A 124 12.34 -6.89 -30.77
CA LYS A 124 12.63 -6.87 -29.34
C LYS A 124 12.11 -8.14 -28.70
N LYS A 125 12.97 -8.83 -27.96
CA LYS A 125 12.56 -9.94 -27.11
C LYS A 125 12.20 -9.39 -25.74
N ARG A 126 10.99 -9.69 -25.24
CA ARG A 126 10.57 -9.42 -23.88
C ARG A 126 10.64 -10.72 -23.10
N THR A 127 11.57 -10.77 -22.14
CA THR A 127 11.78 -11.96 -21.30
C THR A 127 10.69 -12.09 -20.23
N PRO A 128 10.31 -13.33 -19.88
CA PRO A 128 9.40 -13.55 -18.77
C PRO A 128 9.99 -13.04 -17.44
N TYR A 129 9.09 -12.66 -16.55
CA TYR A 129 9.48 -12.26 -15.21
C TYR A 129 9.85 -13.49 -14.37
N PRO A 130 10.78 -13.37 -13.39
CA PRO A 130 11.09 -14.47 -12.46
C PRO A 130 9.84 -14.92 -11.67
N PRO A 131 9.80 -16.14 -11.14
CA PRO A 131 8.79 -16.54 -10.18
C PRO A 131 8.81 -15.59 -8.96
N PHE A 132 7.75 -15.59 -8.17
CA PHE A 132 7.66 -14.65 -7.05
C PHE A 132 8.65 -14.97 -5.93
N ILE A 133 9.21 -13.90 -5.38
CA ILE A 133 9.75 -13.83 -4.02
C ILE A 133 8.79 -13.00 -3.16
N THR A 134 9.00 -12.94 -1.86
CA THR A 134 8.08 -12.26 -0.93
C THR A 134 7.79 -10.82 -1.34
N SER A 135 8.81 -10.05 -1.67
CA SER A 135 8.68 -8.64 -2.05
C SER A 135 7.87 -8.46 -3.34
N THR A 136 8.19 -9.24 -4.38
CA THR A 136 7.50 -9.15 -5.68
C THR A 136 6.06 -9.68 -5.61
N LEU A 137 5.78 -10.70 -4.77
CA LEU A 137 4.42 -11.15 -4.50
C LEU A 137 3.59 -10.04 -3.82
N GLN A 138 4.14 -9.39 -2.81
CA GLN A 138 3.46 -8.29 -2.12
C GLN A 138 3.21 -7.09 -3.06
N GLN A 139 4.18 -6.77 -3.93
CA GLN A 139 4.04 -5.71 -4.94
C GLN A 139 2.92 -6.03 -5.93
N ALA A 140 2.92 -7.24 -6.52
CA ALA A 140 1.93 -7.67 -7.48
C ALA A 140 0.53 -7.75 -6.84
N ALA A 141 0.40 -8.33 -5.65
CA ALA A 141 -0.87 -8.41 -4.93
C ALA A 141 -1.43 -7.03 -4.55
N ALA A 142 -0.55 -6.06 -4.20
CA ALA A 142 -0.99 -4.69 -3.92
C ALA A 142 -1.49 -3.99 -5.19
N ARG A 143 -0.84 -4.18 -6.33
CA ARG A 143 -1.16 -3.57 -7.60
C ARG A 143 -2.41 -4.21 -8.25
N ASP A 144 -2.42 -5.52 -8.37
CA ASP A 144 -3.38 -6.26 -9.18
C ASP A 144 -4.63 -6.68 -8.38
N LEU A 145 -4.47 -7.02 -7.09
CA LEU A 145 -5.55 -7.48 -6.21
C LEU A 145 -5.98 -6.45 -5.16
N ARG A 146 -5.30 -5.31 -5.07
CA ARG A 146 -5.53 -4.29 -4.04
C ARG A 146 -5.37 -4.82 -2.60
N PHE A 147 -4.58 -5.86 -2.41
CA PHE A 147 -4.29 -6.42 -1.09
C PHE A 147 -3.18 -5.63 -0.42
N THR A 148 -3.32 -5.38 0.88
CA THR A 148 -2.19 -4.89 1.67
C THR A 148 -1.13 -5.98 1.84
N ALA A 149 0.14 -5.60 2.03
CA ALA A 149 1.21 -6.55 2.28
C ALA A 149 0.88 -7.51 3.44
N LYS A 150 0.26 -7.00 4.51
CA LYS A 150 -0.21 -7.81 5.64
C LYS A 150 -1.28 -8.82 5.22
N ARG A 151 -2.27 -8.41 4.41
CA ARG A 151 -3.34 -9.29 3.93
C ARG A 151 -2.77 -10.37 3.03
N THR A 152 -1.89 -10.00 2.09
CA THR A 152 -1.18 -10.92 1.21
C THR A 152 -0.48 -12.02 2.00
N MET A 153 0.29 -11.64 3.04
CA MET A 153 1.02 -12.62 3.84
C MET A 153 0.11 -13.54 4.69
N ILE A 154 -1.04 -13.04 5.16
CA ILE A 154 -2.02 -13.89 5.87
C ILE A 154 -2.60 -14.93 4.93
N ILE A 155 -2.97 -14.54 3.71
CA ILE A 155 -3.55 -15.46 2.72
C ILE A 155 -2.49 -16.44 2.22
N ALA A 156 -1.27 -15.96 1.93
CA ALA A 156 -0.16 -16.83 1.54
C ALA A 156 0.18 -17.87 2.62
N GLN A 157 0.14 -17.49 3.91
CA GLN A 157 0.32 -18.40 5.03
C GLN A 157 -0.76 -19.50 5.03
N GLN A 158 -2.03 -19.14 4.79
CA GLN A 158 -3.12 -20.11 4.71
C GLN A 158 -2.92 -21.10 3.53
N LEU A 159 -2.53 -20.59 2.36
CA LEU A 159 -2.25 -21.43 1.19
C LEU A 159 -1.05 -22.37 1.41
N TYR A 160 -0.07 -21.96 2.20
CA TYR A 160 1.10 -22.76 2.54
C TYR A 160 0.79 -23.81 3.61
N GLU A 161 0.12 -23.44 4.71
CA GLU A 161 -0.18 -24.34 5.83
C GLU A 161 -1.17 -25.43 5.46
N GLY A 162 -2.04 -25.17 4.48
CA GLY A 162 -2.97 -26.12 3.92
C GLY A 162 -4.42 -25.63 3.85
N VAL A 163 -5.07 -26.02 2.79
CA VAL A 163 -6.50 -25.81 2.54
C VAL A 163 -7.15 -27.17 2.37
N GLU A 164 -8.33 -27.36 2.96
CA GLU A 164 -9.12 -28.59 2.82
C GLU A 164 -9.54 -28.77 1.36
N ILE A 165 -9.04 -29.85 0.72
CA ILE A 165 -9.34 -30.20 -0.67
C ILE A 165 -10.10 -31.54 -0.69
N GLY A 166 -11.38 -31.48 -0.38
CA GLY A 166 -12.25 -32.65 -0.44
C GLY A 166 -11.72 -33.86 0.34
N LYS A 167 -11.56 -35.01 -0.34
CA LYS A 167 -11.08 -36.25 0.27
C LYS A 167 -9.57 -36.27 0.62
N GLU A 168 -8.82 -35.32 0.09
CA GLU A 168 -7.36 -35.28 0.31
C GLU A 168 -6.98 -34.61 1.65
N GLY A 169 -7.95 -33.98 2.33
CA GLY A 169 -7.70 -33.25 3.56
C GLY A 169 -6.97 -31.91 3.34
N ALA A 170 -6.25 -31.46 4.36
CA ALA A 170 -5.50 -30.21 4.31
C ALA A 170 -4.22 -30.31 3.47
N VAL A 171 -4.16 -29.57 2.37
CA VAL A 171 -3.03 -29.60 1.42
C VAL A 171 -2.43 -28.20 1.25
N GLY A 172 -1.11 -28.09 1.42
CA GLY A 172 -0.36 -26.88 1.10
C GLY A 172 -0.28 -26.67 -0.41
N LEU A 173 -0.81 -25.52 -0.88
CA LEU A 173 -0.92 -25.22 -2.30
C LEU A 173 0.28 -24.47 -2.87
N ILE A 174 1.07 -23.81 -2.02
CA ILE A 174 2.25 -23.05 -2.43
C ILE A 174 3.47 -23.44 -1.60
N THR A 175 4.66 -23.16 -2.13
CA THR A 175 5.92 -23.25 -1.38
C THR A 175 5.99 -22.15 -0.30
N TYR A 176 7.00 -22.21 0.57
CA TYR A 176 7.15 -21.26 1.67
C TYR A 176 7.24 -19.82 1.17
N MET A 177 6.33 -18.96 1.65
CA MET A 177 6.12 -17.62 1.12
C MET A 177 7.10 -16.55 1.65
N ARG A 178 7.98 -16.87 2.58
CA ARG A 178 9.01 -15.94 3.06
C ARG A 178 10.36 -16.33 2.48
N THR A 179 10.61 -15.90 1.28
CA THR A 179 11.82 -16.20 0.50
C THR A 179 12.25 -14.99 -0.33
N ASP A 180 13.53 -14.88 -0.55
CA ASP A 180 14.18 -13.97 -1.49
C ASP A 180 14.90 -14.72 -2.62
N SER A 181 14.73 -16.04 -2.67
CA SER A 181 15.31 -16.92 -3.68
C SER A 181 14.38 -17.07 -4.89
N PHE A 182 14.94 -16.97 -6.11
CA PHE A 182 14.26 -17.30 -7.37
C PHE A 182 14.48 -18.76 -7.81
N ARG A 183 15.14 -19.56 -7.01
CA ARG A 183 15.42 -20.97 -7.32
C ARG A 183 14.11 -21.74 -7.46
N VAL A 184 14.07 -22.62 -8.45
CA VAL A 184 12.97 -23.56 -8.70
C VAL A 184 13.52 -24.97 -8.73
N ALA A 185 12.91 -25.91 -8.03
CA ALA A 185 13.29 -27.32 -8.07
C ALA A 185 13.12 -27.87 -9.49
N GLN A 186 14.02 -28.76 -9.88
CA GLN A 186 14.03 -29.35 -11.21
C GLN A 186 12.71 -30.07 -11.55
N GLU A 187 12.17 -30.81 -10.59
CA GLU A 187 10.88 -31.50 -10.75
C GLU A 187 9.72 -30.52 -11.07
N ALA A 188 9.71 -29.35 -10.42
CA ALA A 188 8.72 -28.32 -10.69
C ALA A 188 8.90 -27.69 -12.08
N GLN A 189 10.14 -27.51 -12.53
CA GLN A 189 10.41 -27.08 -13.91
C GLN A 189 9.94 -28.10 -14.94
N GLU A 190 10.22 -29.38 -14.71
CA GLU A 190 9.84 -30.46 -15.62
C GLU A 190 8.33 -30.57 -15.79
N TRP A 191 7.56 -30.51 -14.69
CA TRP A 191 6.12 -30.55 -14.83
C TRP A 191 5.54 -29.26 -15.46
N ALA A 192 6.09 -28.09 -15.12
CA ALA A 192 5.67 -26.85 -15.76
C ALA A 192 5.90 -26.91 -17.28
N ARG A 193 7.03 -27.43 -17.72
CA ARG A 193 7.34 -27.64 -19.13
C ARG A 193 6.34 -28.57 -19.82
N LYS A 194 6.01 -29.73 -19.19
CA LYS A 194 4.98 -30.63 -19.72
C LYS A 194 3.61 -29.96 -19.80
N PHE A 195 3.26 -29.17 -18.81
CA PHE A 195 2.00 -28.40 -18.82
C PHE A 195 1.98 -27.37 -19.97
N ILE A 196 3.05 -26.59 -20.12
CA ILE A 196 3.17 -25.58 -21.18
C ILE A 196 3.07 -26.23 -22.56
N GLU A 197 3.82 -27.30 -22.81
CA GLU A 197 3.80 -28.00 -24.09
C GLU A 197 2.41 -28.54 -24.43
N LYS A 198 1.72 -29.13 -23.45
CA LYS A 198 0.38 -29.68 -23.64
C LYS A 198 -0.68 -28.61 -23.88
N THR A 199 -0.57 -27.46 -23.18
CA THR A 199 -1.64 -26.44 -23.14
C THR A 199 -1.46 -25.36 -24.21
N PHE A 200 -0.21 -24.92 -24.45
CA PHE A 200 0.11 -23.81 -25.33
C PHE A 200 0.85 -24.25 -26.60
N GLY A 201 1.49 -25.41 -26.58
CA GLY A 201 2.26 -25.93 -27.70
C GLY A 201 3.78 -25.71 -27.55
N LYS A 202 4.55 -26.34 -28.44
CA LYS A 202 6.02 -26.37 -28.40
C LYS A 202 6.67 -24.99 -28.53
N ASP A 203 6.10 -24.08 -29.30
CA ASP A 203 6.65 -22.73 -29.52
C ASP A 203 6.72 -21.91 -28.21
N TYR A 204 5.81 -22.20 -27.26
CA TYR A 204 5.80 -21.55 -25.95
C TYR A 204 6.82 -22.13 -24.97
N LEU A 205 7.50 -23.20 -25.36
CA LEU A 205 8.46 -23.88 -24.51
C LEU A 205 9.89 -23.49 -24.91
N PRO A 206 10.67 -22.80 -24.06
CA PRO A 206 12.04 -22.47 -24.38
C PRO A 206 12.90 -23.74 -24.43
N GLU A 207 13.93 -23.76 -25.28
CA GLU A 207 14.82 -24.91 -25.46
C GLU A 207 15.43 -25.39 -24.13
N LYS A 208 15.87 -24.45 -23.31
CA LYS A 208 16.40 -24.72 -21.96
C LYS A 208 15.52 -24.09 -20.89
N PRO A 209 15.37 -24.71 -19.70
CA PRO A 209 14.67 -24.10 -18.59
C PRO A 209 15.26 -22.74 -18.25
N PRO A 210 14.44 -21.69 -18.04
CA PRO A 210 14.92 -20.39 -17.61
C PRO A 210 15.60 -20.46 -16.25
N VAL A 211 16.74 -19.77 -16.12
CA VAL A 211 17.48 -19.65 -14.86
C VAL A 211 17.47 -18.19 -14.43
N TYR A 212 16.99 -17.93 -13.23
CA TYR A 212 16.93 -16.60 -12.63
C TYR A 212 17.97 -16.49 -11.52
N LYS A 213 18.78 -15.41 -11.58
CA LYS A 213 19.81 -15.16 -10.57
C LYS A 213 19.17 -14.54 -9.32
N SER A 214 19.34 -15.18 -8.18
CA SER A 214 19.07 -14.61 -6.86
C SER A 214 20.18 -13.65 -6.46
N LYS A 215 19.91 -12.74 -5.50
CA LYS A 215 20.96 -11.92 -4.88
C LYS A 215 21.97 -12.86 -4.18
N ALA A 216 23.22 -12.43 -4.08
CA ALA A 216 24.26 -13.23 -3.41
C ALA A 216 23.95 -13.53 -1.94
N SER A 217 23.16 -12.66 -1.28
CA SER A 217 22.69 -12.83 0.09
C SER A 217 21.42 -13.69 0.23
N ALA A 218 20.84 -14.17 -0.89
CA ALA A 218 19.64 -15.00 -0.83
C ALA A 218 19.96 -16.37 -0.23
N GLN A 219 19.10 -16.85 0.66
CA GLN A 219 19.28 -18.18 1.27
C GLN A 219 19.15 -19.28 0.20
N GLU A 220 20.25 -19.92 -0.14
CA GLU A 220 20.31 -20.97 -1.19
C GLU A 220 19.37 -22.15 -0.93
N ALA A 221 19.02 -22.41 0.35
CA ALA A 221 18.12 -23.49 0.74
C ALA A 221 16.65 -23.23 0.41
N HIS A 222 16.26 -21.96 0.13
CA HIS A 222 14.88 -21.60 -0.16
C HIS A 222 14.58 -21.66 -1.65
N GLU A 223 13.32 -21.98 -1.97
CA GLU A 223 12.76 -21.89 -3.30
C GLU A 223 11.94 -20.60 -3.49
N ALA A 224 11.68 -20.26 -4.75
CA ALA A 224 10.70 -19.22 -5.11
C ALA A 224 9.29 -19.63 -4.67
N ILE A 225 8.40 -18.63 -4.57
CA ILE A 225 6.98 -18.88 -4.29
C ILE A 225 6.32 -19.39 -5.57
N ARG A 226 5.89 -20.64 -5.52
CA ARG A 226 5.29 -21.37 -6.63
C ARG A 226 4.20 -22.34 -6.14
N PRO A 227 3.34 -22.84 -7.02
CA PRO A 227 2.46 -23.96 -6.69
C PRO A 227 3.25 -25.21 -6.31
N THR A 228 2.74 -25.98 -5.35
CA THR A 228 3.38 -27.23 -4.92
C THR A 228 3.22 -28.35 -5.95
N TYR A 229 2.08 -28.41 -6.63
CA TYR A 229 1.72 -29.45 -7.57
C TYR A 229 1.25 -28.89 -8.91
N ALA A 230 1.70 -29.56 -9.98
CA ALA A 230 1.39 -29.20 -11.37
C ALA A 230 -0.07 -29.33 -11.75
N ASN A 231 -0.69 -30.38 -11.28
CA ASN A 231 -2.03 -30.81 -11.66
C ASN A 231 -3.15 -30.09 -10.89
N ARG A 232 -2.80 -29.03 -10.14
CA ARG A 232 -3.76 -28.21 -9.42
C ARG A 232 -3.81 -26.80 -10.02
N THR A 233 -4.44 -26.73 -11.19
CA THR A 233 -4.69 -25.42 -11.78
C THR A 233 -5.61 -24.59 -10.88
N PRO A 234 -5.61 -23.26 -11.00
CA PRO A 234 -6.54 -22.42 -10.24
C PRO A 234 -8.00 -22.88 -10.37
N GLU A 235 -8.43 -23.33 -11.54
CA GLU A 235 -9.79 -23.79 -11.78
C GLU A 235 -10.11 -25.08 -11.00
N ASP A 236 -9.17 -26.01 -10.90
CA ASP A 236 -9.35 -27.28 -10.19
C ASP A 236 -9.59 -27.08 -8.69
N VAL A 237 -8.96 -26.07 -8.11
CA VAL A 237 -9.03 -25.82 -6.65
C VAL A 237 -10.03 -24.71 -6.29
N LYS A 238 -10.65 -24.03 -7.26
CA LYS A 238 -11.51 -22.87 -7.07
C LYS A 238 -12.63 -23.09 -6.05
N GLN A 239 -13.30 -24.25 -6.11
CA GLN A 239 -14.41 -24.58 -5.21
C GLN A 239 -14.00 -24.71 -3.73
N TYR A 240 -12.74 -24.94 -3.46
CA TYR A 240 -12.19 -25.13 -2.09
C TYR A 240 -11.62 -23.83 -1.52
N LEU A 241 -11.46 -22.80 -2.34
CA LEU A 241 -10.80 -21.56 -1.98
C LEU A 241 -11.80 -20.42 -1.75
N THR A 242 -11.51 -19.57 -0.78
CA THR A 242 -12.19 -18.27 -0.71
C THR A 242 -11.81 -17.40 -1.91
N LYS A 243 -12.60 -16.38 -2.21
CA LYS A 243 -12.31 -15.45 -3.32
C LYS A 243 -10.89 -14.87 -3.26
N GLU A 244 -10.43 -14.49 -2.06
CA GLU A 244 -9.09 -13.93 -1.88
C GLU A 244 -7.99 -14.97 -2.02
N GLN A 245 -8.19 -16.18 -1.50
CA GLN A 245 -7.25 -17.30 -1.68
C GLN A 245 -7.13 -17.68 -3.15
N TYR A 246 -8.27 -17.79 -3.85
CA TYR A 246 -8.30 -18.07 -5.28
C TYR A 246 -7.55 -17.00 -6.09
N ALA A 247 -7.81 -15.72 -5.83
CA ALA A 247 -7.15 -14.62 -6.53
C ALA A 247 -5.62 -14.64 -6.31
N LEU A 248 -5.16 -14.84 -5.07
CA LEU A 248 -3.73 -14.91 -4.77
C LEU A 248 -3.08 -16.16 -5.36
N TYR A 249 -3.75 -17.31 -5.28
CA TYR A 249 -3.25 -18.55 -5.87
C TYR A 249 -3.12 -18.45 -7.39
N THR A 250 -4.14 -17.89 -8.06
CA THR A 250 -4.13 -17.63 -9.50
C THR A 250 -2.97 -16.73 -9.91
N LEU A 251 -2.72 -15.67 -9.15
CA LEU A 251 -1.60 -14.76 -9.38
C LEU A 251 -0.24 -15.50 -9.28
N ILE A 252 -0.06 -16.34 -8.24
CA ILE A 252 1.15 -17.13 -8.03
C ILE A 252 1.33 -18.17 -9.14
N TRP A 253 0.26 -18.86 -9.49
CA TRP A 253 0.26 -19.90 -10.50
C TRP A 253 0.60 -19.34 -11.89
N ASN A 254 -0.10 -18.29 -12.32
CA ASN A 254 0.14 -17.63 -13.60
C ASN A 254 1.58 -17.11 -13.72
N ARG A 255 2.09 -16.49 -12.66
CA ARG A 255 3.46 -15.98 -12.63
C ARG A 255 4.49 -17.11 -12.72
N PHE A 256 4.26 -18.22 -12.02
CA PHE A 256 5.16 -19.35 -12.05
C PHE A 256 5.20 -20.00 -13.44
N ILE A 257 4.05 -20.34 -14.02
CA ILE A 257 3.99 -20.95 -15.35
C ILE A 257 4.59 -20.01 -16.40
N SER A 258 4.21 -18.73 -16.39
CA SER A 258 4.74 -17.75 -17.34
C SER A 258 6.27 -17.58 -17.22
N SER A 259 6.82 -17.76 -16.02
CA SER A 259 8.28 -17.71 -15.80
C SER A 259 9.03 -18.86 -16.50
N GLN A 260 8.33 -19.94 -16.85
CA GLN A 260 8.90 -21.10 -17.54
C GLN A 260 8.61 -21.09 -19.05
N MET A 261 7.95 -20.03 -19.57
CA MET A 261 7.56 -19.91 -20.98
C MET A 261 8.61 -19.18 -21.82
N SER A 262 8.47 -19.30 -23.13
CA SER A 262 9.30 -18.59 -24.11
C SER A 262 9.11 -17.08 -24.03
N PRO A 263 10.16 -16.28 -24.30
CA PRO A 263 10.06 -14.82 -24.42
C PRO A 263 9.06 -14.40 -25.50
N ALA A 264 8.36 -13.30 -25.26
CA ALA A 264 7.54 -12.66 -26.28
C ALA A 264 8.43 -11.95 -27.32
N GLN A 265 7.99 -11.95 -28.57
CA GLN A 265 8.66 -11.26 -29.68
C GLN A 265 7.79 -10.08 -30.13
N LEU A 266 8.37 -8.90 -30.03
CA LEU A 266 7.73 -7.63 -30.35
C LEU A 266 8.47 -7.01 -31.53
N GLU A 267 7.76 -6.67 -32.58
CA GLU A 267 8.32 -5.88 -33.69
C GLU A 267 7.99 -4.40 -33.43
N GLN A 268 8.99 -3.64 -33.10
CA GLN A 268 8.88 -2.19 -32.99
C GLN A 268 9.24 -1.55 -34.33
N THR A 269 8.28 -0.84 -34.93
CA THR A 269 8.48 0.01 -36.09
C THR A 269 8.59 1.45 -35.64
N THR A 270 9.62 2.15 -36.12
CA THR A 270 9.78 3.59 -35.86
C THR A 270 9.91 4.31 -37.20
N PHE A 271 9.03 5.27 -37.45
CA PHE A 271 9.10 6.20 -38.55
C PHE A 271 9.89 7.44 -38.16
N ILE A 272 10.87 7.81 -38.98
CA ILE A 272 11.58 9.07 -38.90
C ILE A 272 11.11 9.93 -40.06
N ILE A 273 10.41 11.01 -39.79
CA ILE A 273 9.77 11.88 -40.75
C ILE A 273 10.52 13.21 -40.77
N GLU A 274 10.93 13.65 -41.90
CA GLU A 274 11.58 14.94 -42.13
C GLU A 274 10.58 15.99 -42.65
N ALA A 275 10.51 17.11 -41.95
CA ALA A 275 9.81 18.31 -42.44
C ALA A 275 10.82 19.20 -43.17
N ALA A 276 10.66 19.39 -44.47
CA ALA A 276 11.57 20.14 -45.31
C ALA A 276 10.87 21.36 -45.95
N ASN A 277 11.65 22.40 -46.27
CA ASN A 277 11.14 23.53 -47.03
C ASN A 277 10.74 23.09 -48.45
N PRO A 278 9.64 23.60 -49.03
CA PRO A 278 9.20 23.27 -50.38
C PRO A 278 10.26 23.47 -51.45
N SER A 279 11.15 24.46 -51.27
CA SER A 279 12.24 24.81 -52.20
C SER A 279 13.48 23.89 -52.11
N ALA A 280 13.65 23.14 -51.03
CA ALA A 280 14.79 22.23 -50.86
C ALA A 280 14.65 20.89 -51.58
N ALA A 281 13.51 20.62 -52.24
CA ALA A 281 13.21 19.39 -52.98
C ALA A 281 13.91 19.27 -54.33
N SER A 282 14.69 20.29 -54.77
CA SER A 282 15.46 20.26 -56.00
C SER A 282 16.94 19.94 -55.75
N GLY A 283 17.27 18.70 -55.38
CA GLY A 283 18.54 18.03 -55.64
C GLY A 283 19.86 18.64 -55.18
N LYS A 284 19.92 19.74 -54.46
CA LYS A 284 21.17 20.30 -53.97
C LYS A 284 21.48 19.74 -52.55
N LYS A 285 22.58 18.99 -52.44
CA LYS A 285 23.20 18.57 -51.21
C LYS A 285 23.50 19.83 -50.35
N GLY A 286 22.68 20.09 -49.31
CA GLY A 286 22.92 21.21 -48.41
C GLY A 286 21.68 21.85 -47.79
N GLY A 287 20.45 21.49 -48.19
CA GLY A 287 19.23 21.95 -47.56
C GLY A 287 18.84 21.05 -46.38
N GLY A 288 19.32 21.34 -45.19
CA GLY A 288 18.92 20.59 -44.00
C GLY A 288 17.42 20.71 -43.77
N GLY A 289 16.77 19.64 -43.37
CA GLY A 289 15.36 19.65 -42.99
C GLY A 289 15.12 20.61 -41.84
N PHE A 290 13.92 21.17 -41.73
CA PHE A 290 13.53 22.06 -40.62
C PHE A 290 13.37 21.33 -39.31
N ALA A 291 12.71 20.16 -39.34
CA ALA A 291 12.40 19.37 -38.17
C ALA A 291 12.35 17.88 -38.44
N GLU A 292 12.57 17.10 -37.39
CA GLU A 292 12.39 15.64 -37.40
C GLU A 292 11.21 15.28 -36.48
N LEU A 293 10.30 14.46 -37.01
CA LEU A 293 9.20 13.90 -36.24
C LEU A 293 9.36 12.38 -36.17
N ARG A 294 8.89 11.81 -35.04
CA ARG A 294 8.95 10.36 -34.83
C ARG A 294 7.58 9.79 -34.51
N ALA A 295 7.26 8.66 -35.14
CA ALA A 295 6.15 7.81 -34.76
C ALA A 295 6.69 6.42 -34.43
N SER A 296 6.23 5.83 -33.35
CA SER A 296 6.58 4.47 -32.97
C SER A 296 5.32 3.64 -32.78
N GLY A 297 5.38 2.40 -33.22
CA GLY A 297 4.33 1.41 -33.05
C GLY A 297 4.94 0.05 -32.75
N THR A 298 4.23 -0.77 -32.00
CA THR A 298 4.70 -2.11 -31.63
C THR A 298 3.64 -3.14 -31.97
N VAL A 299 4.05 -4.19 -32.69
CA VAL A 299 3.21 -5.33 -33.02
C VAL A 299 3.74 -6.57 -32.31
N ILE A 300 2.87 -7.31 -31.64
CA ILE A 300 3.21 -8.58 -31.03
C ILE A 300 3.26 -9.64 -32.13
N ARG A 301 4.45 -10.14 -32.46
CA ARG A 301 4.65 -11.22 -33.44
C ARG A 301 4.44 -12.59 -32.80
N PHE A 302 4.87 -12.72 -31.57
CA PHE A 302 4.65 -13.89 -30.74
C PHE A 302 4.46 -13.46 -29.28
N ASN A 303 3.33 -13.82 -28.69
CA ASN A 303 2.98 -13.37 -27.34
C ASN A 303 3.77 -14.09 -26.23
N GLY A 304 4.29 -15.32 -26.48
CA GLY A 304 5.09 -16.06 -25.51
C GLY A 304 4.44 -16.09 -24.12
N PHE A 305 5.21 -15.79 -23.07
CA PHE A 305 4.72 -15.77 -21.69
C PHE A 305 3.56 -14.79 -21.46
N MET A 306 3.42 -13.77 -22.28
CA MET A 306 2.34 -12.78 -22.19
C MET A 306 0.96 -13.37 -22.48
N ALA A 307 0.88 -14.59 -23.05
CA ALA A 307 -0.39 -15.31 -23.20
C ALA A 307 -1.05 -15.63 -21.85
N LEU A 308 -0.27 -15.72 -20.78
CA LEU A 308 -0.75 -16.12 -19.45
C LEU A 308 -0.60 -15.00 -18.39
N TYR A 309 0.45 -14.20 -18.48
CA TYR A 309 0.77 -13.21 -17.47
C TYR A 309 1.39 -11.94 -18.03
N THR A 310 0.78 -10.82 -17.71
CA THR A 310 1.31 -9.48 -18.00
C THR A 310 1.21 -8.66 -16.71
N GLU A 311 2.30 -7.99 -16.32
CA GLU A 311 2.24 -7.08 -15.17
C GLU A 311 1.47 -5.82 -15.53
N SER A 312 0.49 -5.46 -14.72
CA SER A 312 -0.16 -4.16 -14.79
C SER A 312 0.86 -3.07 -14.48
N ARG A 313 0.92 -2.03 -15.32
CA ARG A 313 1.75 -0.84 -15.05
C ARG A 313 0.93 0.15 -14.22
N GLU A 314 1.54 0.78 -13.21
CA GLU A 314 0.87 1.85 -12.42
C GLU A 314 0.66 3.12 -13.28
N GLU A 315 1.46 3.30 -14.34
CA GLU A 315 1.32 4.39 -15.30
C GLU A 315 1.10 3.79 -16.69
N ALA A 316 0.01 4.21 -17.34
CA ALA A 316 -0.33 3.78 -18.68
C ALA A 316 0.70 4.32 -19.68
N ALA A 317 1.52 3.44 -20.25
CA ALA A 317 2.31 3.77 -21.42
C ALA A 317 1.42 3.59 -22.67
N ASP A 318 0.54 4.55 -22.92
CA ASP A 318 -0.42 4.53 -24.04
C ASP A 318 0.23 4.65 -25.42
N GLU A 319 1.56 4.81 -25.51
CA GLU A 319 2.22 5.10 -26.79
C GLU A 319 2.76 3.85 -27.53
N ASP A 320 2.89 2.69 -26.85
CA ASP A 320 3.62 1.55 -27.43
C ASP A 320 2.74 0.54 -28.24
N GLU A 321 1.41 0.60 -28.15
CA GLU A 321 0.52 -0.38 -28.82
C GLU A 321 -0.12 0.12 -30.12
N ARG A 322 0.37 1.22 -30.69
CA ARG A 322 -0.17 1.76 -31.93
C ARG A 322 0.31 0.95 -33.13
N ILE A 323 -0.61 0.60 -34.02
CA ILE A 323 -0.27 -0.03 -35.29
C ILE A 323 0.04 1.08 -36.28
N LEU A 324 1.27 1.08 -36.82
CA LEU A 324 1.65 1.97 -37.91
C LEU A 324 1.32 1.35 -39.26
N PRO A 325 0.94 2.19 -40.28
CA PRO A 325 0.68 1.71 -41.60
C PRO A 325 1.95 1.16 -42.30
N SER A 326 1.77 0.40 -43.35
CA SER A 326 2.89 -0.14 -44.13
C SER A 326 3.33 0.87 -45.20
N LEU A 327 4.31 1.72 -44.86
CA LEU A 327 4.83 2.78 -45.73
C LEU A 327 6.27 2.50 -46.12
N LYS A 328 6.72 3.14 -47.21
CA LYS A 328 8.08 3.01 -47.75
C LYS A 328 8.90 4.27 -47.49
N GLU A 329 10.21 4.12 -47.32
CA GLU A 329 11.14 5.25 -47.26
C GLU A 329 11.06 6.11 -48.52
N GLY A 330 11.13 7.43 -48.34
CA GLY A 330 10.97 8.41 -49.42
C GLY A 330 9.51 8.81 -49.71
N GLU A 331 8.54 8.19 -49.07
CA GLU A 331 7.12 8.48 -49.28
C GLU A 331 6.72 9.85 -48.73
N LYS A 332 5.91 10.58 -49.49
CA LYS A 332 5.36 11.87 -49.11
C LYS A 332 4.13 11.64 -48.22
N LEU A 333 4.09 12.32 -47.09
CA LEU A 333 2.99 12.24 -46.13
C LEU A 333 2.13 13.50 -46.24
N ARG A 334 0.81 13.30 -46.19
CA ARG A 334 -0.16 14.39 -46.11
C ARG A 334 -0.38 14.77 -44.64
N LEU A 335 -0.21 16.06 -44.34
CA LEU A 335 -0.55 16.61 -43.08
C LEU A 335 -2.08 16.66 -42.94
N ILE A 336 -2.62 16.08 -41.86
CA ILE A 336 -4.05 16.10 -41.55
C ILE A 336 -4.30 17.09 -40.40
N GLU A 337 -3.53 17.00 -39.32
CA GLU A 337 -3.77 17.79 -38.12
C GLU A 337 -2.46 18.09 -37.39
N LEU A 338 -2.36 19.31 -36.86
CA LEU A 338 -1.29 19.73 -35.96
C LEU A 338 -1.90 19.99 -34.58
N GLN A 339 -1.37 19.34 -33.54
CA GLN A 339 -1.88 19.43 -32.19
C GLN A 339 -0.76 19.78 -31.19
N PRO A 340 -0.54 21.09 -30.92
CA PRO A 340 0.29 21.48 -29.80
C PRO A 340 -0.42 21.14 -28.48
N LYS A 341 0.27 20.48 -27.54
CA LYS A 341 -0.25 20.14 -26.22
C LYS A 341 0.65 20.70 -25.15
N GLN A 342 0.06 21.44 -24.22
CA GLN A 342 0.71 21.93 -23.03
C GLN A 342 0.87 20.80 -22.00
N HIS A 343 2.02 20.75 -21.37
CA HIS A 343 2.34 19.85 -20.28
C HIS A 343 3.07 20.61 -19.18
N PHE A 344 2.99 20.04 -17.98
CA PHE A 344 3.80 20.49 -16.86
C PHE A 344 4.58 19.29 -16.32
N THR A 345 5.84 19.50 -15.97
CA THR A 345 6.59 18.48 -15.25
C THR A 345 5.87 18.14 -13.95
N GLN A 346 5.85 16.86 -13.59
CA GLN A 346 5.16 16.38 -12.40
C GLN A 346 6.18 16.04 -11.31
N PRO A 347 5.86 16.29 -10.04
CA PRO A 347 6.70 15.84 -8.94
C PRO A 347 6.76 14.30 -8.91
N PRO A 348 7.80 13.73 -8.27
CA PRO A 348 7.87 12.30 -8.10
C PRO A 348 6.63 11.81 -7.32
N PRO A 349 6.00 10.70 -7.73
CA PRO A 349 4.78 10.23 -7.08
C PRO A 349 5.05 9.79 -5.63
N ARG A 350 4.04 9.95 -4.75
CA ARG A 350 4.06 9.35 -3.43
C ARG A 350 4.15 7.83 -3.52
N TYR A 351 4.77 7.22 -2.52
CA TYR A 351 4.86 5.76 -2.47
C TYR A 351 3.49 5.09 -2.30
N SER A 352 3.22 4.09 -3.15
CA SER A 352 2.20 3.06 -2.87
C SER A 352 2.79 1.96 -1.97
N GLU A 353 2.00 0.96 -1.53
CA GLU A 353 2.58 -0.21 -0.85
C GLU A 353 3.59 -0.93 -1.75
N ALA A 354 3.26 -1.10 -3.02
CA ALA A 354 4.12 -1.77 -3.98
C ALA A 354 5.45 -1.03 -4.18
N THR A 355 5.40 0.28 -4.44
CA THR A 355 6.61 1.07 -4.69
C THR A 355 7.46 1.27 -3.43
N LEU A 356 6.84 1.34 -2.24
CA LEU A 356 7.60 1.41 -0.99
C LEU A 356 8.34 0.09 -0.71
N ILE A 357 7.68 -1.06 -0.89
CA ILE A 357 8.32 -2.38 -0.74
C ILE A 357 9.48 -2.53 -1.72
N LYS A 358 9.25 -2.14 -2.98
CA LYS A 358 10.29 -2.14 -4.02
C LYS A 358 11.51 -1.31 -3.60
N THR A 359 11.28 -0.07 -3.16
CA THR A 359 12.35 0.83 -2.70
C THR A 359 13.09 0.27 -1.48
N LEU A 360 12.38 -0.29 -0.50
CA LEU A 360 13.00 -0.93 0.66
C LEU A 360 13.90 -2.10 0.24
N GLU A 361 13.41 -2.95 -0.67
CA GLU A 361 14.17 -4.08 -1.21
C GLU A 361 15.40 -3.64 -2.00
N GLU A 362 15.26 -2.66 -2.91
CA GLU A 362 16.36 -2.12 -3.71
C GLU A 362 17.47 -1.50 -2.86
N LYS A 363 17.07 -0.86 -1.75
CA LYS A 363 17.99 -0.26 -0.77
C LYS A 363 18.49 -1.26 0.29
N GLY A 364 18.14 -2.55 0.22
CA GLY A 364 18.58 -3.57 1.18
C GLY A 364 17.96 -3.44 2.58
N ILE A 365 16.87 -2.68 2.72
CA ILE A 365 16.21 -2.38 4.00
C ILE A 365 15.10 -3.39 4.26
N GLY A 366 15.20 -4.12 5.35
CA GLY A 366 14.25 -5.18 5.69
C GLY A 366 14.57 -6.49 4.99
N ARG A 367 13.75 -7.51 5.29
CA ARG A 367 13.88 -8.88 4.74
C ARG A 367 12.46 -9.43 4.51
N PRO A 368 12.29 -10.55 3.83
CA PRO A 368 10.97 -11.16 3.54
C PRO A 368 10.01 -11.23 4.73
N SER A 369 10.53 -11.43 5.93
CA SER A 369 9.74 -11.51 7.16
C SER A 369 9.28 -10.16 7.71
N THR A 370 9.84 -9.03 7.28
CA THR A 370 9.67 -7.73 7.93
C THR A 370 8.87 -6.71 7.12
N TYR A 371 8.81 -6.79 5.78
CA TYR A 371 8.12 -5.78 4.95
C TYR A 371 6.69 -5.50 5.39
N ALA A 372 5.86 -6.53 5.53
CA ALA A 372 4.47 -6.37 5.95
C ALA A 372 4.33 -5.78 7.37
N ALA A 373 5.24 -6.14 8.28
CA ALA A 373 5.27 -5.63 9.64
C ALA A 373 5.67 -4.14 9.68
N ILE A 374 6.67 -3.74 8.88
CA ILE A 374 7.10 -2.34 8.74
C ILE A 374 5.92 -1.47 8.30
N LEU A 375 5.28 -1.83 7.17
CA LEU A 375 4.17 -1.06 6.60
C LEU A 375 2.97 -0.98 7.56
N SER A 376 2.66 -2.07 8.27
CA SER A 376 1.59 -2.06 9.27
C SER A 376 1.95 -1.17 10.46
N THR A 377 3.19 -1.26 10.96
CA THR A 377 3.62 -0.53 12.15
C THR A 377 3.60 0.98 11.95
N ILE A 378 4.10 1.48 10.81
CA ILE A 378 4.13 2.92 10.54
C ILE A 378 2.72 3.51 10.42
N GLN A 379 1.75 2.73 9.93
CA GLN A 379 0.33 3.11 9.89
C GLN A 379 -0.33 3.02 11.27
N ASP A 380 -0.16 1.90 11.99
CA ASP A 380 -0.73 1.68 13.32
C ASP A 380 -0.25 2.73 14.33
N ARG A 381 0.98 3.22 14.17
CA ARG A 381 1.58 4.30 14.98
C ARG A 381 1.15 5.69 14.51
N LYS A 382 0.40 5.77 13.41
CA LYS A 382 -0.06 7.03 12.81
C LYS A 382 1.10 7.96 12.42
N TYR A 383 2.24 7.40 12.02
CA TYR A 383 3.34 8.18 11.44
C TYR A 383 3.08 8.51 9.98
N VAL A 384 2.34 7.65 9.32
CA VAL A 384 1.89 7.82 7.96
C VAL A 384 0.40 7.48 7.84
N GLN A 385 -0.23 8.07 6.86
CA GLN A 385 -1.60 7.77 6.46
C GLN A 385 -1.63 7.45 4.97
N LYS A 386 -2.71 6.78 4.54
CA LYS A 386 -2.98 6.56 3.12
C LYS A 386 -3.93 7.63 2.61
N ASP A 387 -3.51 8.30 1.56
CA ASP A 387 -4.32 9.19 0.77
C ASP A 387 -4.40 8.62 -0.65
N THR A 388 -5.61 8.34 -1.15
CA THR A 388 -5.86 7.72 -2.46
C THR A 388 -4.98 6.47 -2.74
N GLY A 389 -4.73 5.66 -1.69
CA GLY A 389 -3.92 4.45 -1.78
C GLY A 389 -2.40 4.66 -1.68
N LYS A 390 -1.93 5.89 -1.62
CA LYS A 390 -0.50 6.26 -1.49
C LYS A 390 -0.19 6.76 -0.08
N PHE A 391 1.05 6.56 0.38
CA PHE A 391 1.50 7.00 1.70
C PHE A 391 1.84 8.49 1.71
N ALA A 392 1.27 9.20 2.67
CA ALA A 392 1.66 10.56 3.05
C ALA A 392 2.09 10.56 4.52
N PRO A 393 3.11 11.32 4.92
CA PRO A 393 3.48 11.43 6.32
C PRO A 393 2.41 12.23 7.05
N THR A 394 2.17 11.90 8.31
CA THR A 394 1.42 12.78 9.20
C THR A 394 2.35 13.82 9.80
N GLU A 395 1.82 14.92 10.33
CA GLU A 395 2.65 15.89 11.05
C GLU A 395 3.40 15.23 12.22
N LEU A 396 2.77 14.27 12.90
CA LEU A 396 3.44 13.47 13.92
C LEU A 396 4.61 12.68 13.35
N GLY A 397 4.44 12.09 12.16
CA GLY A 397 5.49 11.36 11.47
C GLY A 397 6.67 12.26 11.11
N VAL A 398 6.40 13.47 10.61
CA VAL A 398 7.43 14.47 10.31
C VAL A 398 8.21 14.86 11.57
N VAL A 399 7.50 15.24 12.65
CA VAL A 399 8.15 15.64 13.93
C VAL A 399 9.01 14.52 14.50
N VAL A 400 8.51 13.28 14.48
CA VAL A 400 9.28 12.12 14.97
C VAL A 400 10.48 11.84 14.09
N ASN A 401 10.31 11.92 12.76
CA ASN A 401 11.41 11.75 11.80
C ASN A 401 12.50 12.77 12.04
N ASP A 402 12.15 14.06 12.12
CA ASP A 402 13.12 15.15 12.24
C ASP A 402 13.90 15.08 13.54
N LEU A 403 13.21 14.79 14.66
CA LEU A 403 13.87 14.59 15.95
C LEU A 403 14.86 13.42 15.90
N LEU A 404 14.49 12.34 15.23
CA LEU A 404 15.34 11.15 15.15
C LEU A 404 16.50 11.35 14.17
N VAL A 405 16.27 11.95 13.02
CA VAL A 405 17.32 12.23 12.01
C VAL A 405 18.35 13.23 12.55
N ASP A 406 17.92 14.29 13.26
CA ASP A 406 18.80 15.29 13.85
C ASP A 406 19.75 14.69 14.91
N ARG A 407 19.29 13.71 15.69
CA ARG A 407 20.05 13.16 16.82
C ARG A 407 20.69 11.80 16.57
N PHE A 408 20.22 11.06 15.59
CA PHE A 408 20.64 9.70 15.29
C PHE A 408 20.80 9.51 13.78
N SER A 409 21.49 10.47 13.12
CA SER A 409 21.71 10.47 11.67
C SER A 409 22.22 9.13 11.16
N ASP A 410 23.21 8.57 11.86
CA ASP A 410 23.90 7.34 11.48
C ASP A 410 22.98 6.11 11.60
N VAL A 411 22.23 5.99 12.72
CA VAL A 411 21.34 4.84 12.96
C VAL A 411 20.14 4.81 12.02
N LEU A 412 19.74 5.99 11.54
CA LEU A 412 18.64 6.17 10.58
C LEU A 412 19.13 6.37 9.15
N ASP A 413 20.43 6.29 8.92
CA ASP A 413 20.99 6.28 7.58
C ASP A 413 20.57 5.02 6.83
N ILE A 414 20.19 5.21 5.56
CA ILE A 414 19.71 4.16 4.68
C ILE A 414 20.83 3.13 4.42
N GLY A 415 22.03 3.61 4.09
CA GLY A 415 23.19 2.77 3.82
C GLY A 415 23.66 2.01 5.06
N PHE A 416 23.65 2.68 6.23
CA PHE A 416 23.96 2.04 7.50
C PHE A 416 22.96 0.91 7.83
N THR A 417 21.66 1.17 7.63
CA THR A 417 20.63 0.15 7.88
C THR A 417 20.79 -1.04 6.95
N ALA A 418 21.08 -0.83 5.68
CA ALA A 418 21.38 -1.88 4.71
C ALA A 418 22.61 -2.68 5.12
N SER A 419 23.74 -2.00 5.41
CA SER A 419 24.98 -2.65 5.89
C SER A 419 24.76 -3.49 7.16
N MET A 420 23.88 -3.05 8.06
CA MET A 420 23.55 -3.83 9.25
C MET A 420 22.75 -5.10 8.91
N GLU A 421 21.85 -5.04 7.94
CA GLU A 421 21.14 -6.26 7.45
C GLU A 421 22.12 -7.23 6.80
N ASP A 422 23.11 -6.74 6.03
CA ASP A 422 24.14 -7.57 5.41
C ASP A 422 25.06 -8.22 6.48
N LYS A 423 25.42 -7.47 7.53
CA LYS A 423 26.18 -8.05 8.67
C LYS A 423 25.39 -9.12 9.41
N LEU A 424 24.06 -9.00 9.48
CA LEU A 424 23.21 -10.04 10.07
C LEU A 424 23.16 -11.29 9.20
N ASP A 425 23.18 -11.13 7.88
CA ASP A 425 23.28 -12.25 6.94
C ASP A 425 24.70 -12.91 7.03
N ASP A 426 25.78 -12.12 7.14
CA ASP A 426 27.13 -12.63 7.39
C ASP A 426 27.25 -13.43 8.70
N ILE A 427 26.50 -13.06 9.75
CA ILE A 427 26.42 -13.86 10.99
C ILE A 427 25.74 -15.19 10.70
N GLU A 428 24.65 -15.19 9.93
CA GLU A 428 23.92 -16.41 9.56
C GLU A 428 24.79 -17.38 8.76
N GLU A 429 25.62 -16.84 7.88
CA GLU A 429 26.60 -17.60 7.10
C GLU A 429 27.85 -18.00 7.91
N GLY A 430 27.99 -17.54 9.14
CA GLY A 430 29.14 -17.86 10.01
C GLY A 430 30.40 -17.05 9.75
N LYS A 431 30.32 -16.01 8.90
CA LYS A 431 31.45 -15.13 8.56
C LYS A 431 31.79 -14.13 9.66
N MET A 432 30.80 -13.75 10.49
CA MET A 432 30.94 -12.77 11.55
C MET A 432 30.42 -13.26 12.90
N LYS A 433 31.05 -12.82 14.00
CA LYS A 433 30.57 -13.08 15.37
C LYS A 433 29.55 -12.03 15.78
N TRP A 434 28.35 -12.47 16.18
CA TRP A 434 27.23 -11.61 16.51
C TRP A 434 27.52 -10.62 17.66
N VAL A 435 28.28 -11.03 18.68
CA VAL A 435 28.64 -10.20 19.83
C VAL A 435 29.44 -8.98 19.38
N LYS A 436 30.37 -9.15 18.42
CA LYS A 436 31.16 -8.05 17.87
C LYS A 436 30.27 -7.04 17.14
N VAL A 437 29.39 -7.51 16.28
CA VAL A 437 28.46 -6.65 15.52
C VAL A 437 27.57 -5.82 16.46
N VAL A 438 27.01 -6.44 17.48
CA VAL A 438 26.17 -5.75 18.47
C VAL A 438 27.00 -4.74 19.29
N LYS A 439 28.22 -5.07 19.69
CA LYS A 439 29.09 -4.17 20.46
C LYS A 439 29.52 -2.96 19.65
N ASP A 440 29.92 -3.17 18.39
CA ASP A 440 30.34 -2.10 17.46
C ASP A 440 29.18 -1.12 17.18
N PHE A 441 27.95 -1.62 17.09
CA PHE A 441 26.74 -0.81 16.99
C PHE A 441 26.43 -0.04 18.28
N TYR A 442 26.50 -0.71 19.44
CA TYR A 442 26.01 -0.13 20.69
C TYR A 442 26.87 1.03 21.19
N LYS A 443 28.18 0.99 20.95
CA LYS A 443 29.12 2.02 21.44
C LYS A 443 28.79 3.43 20.92
N PRO A 444 28.67 3.70 19.62
CA PRO A 444 28.26 5.02 19.13
C PRO A 444 26.80 5.33 19.51
N PHE A 445 25.88 4.37 19.35
CA PHE A 445 24.46 4.56 19.67
C PHE A 445 24.22 4.99 21.12
N SER A 446 24.94 4.40 22.11
CA SER A 446 24.77 4.75 23.51
C SER A 446 25.24 6.18 23.82
N ARG A 447 26.32 6.64 23.17
CA ARG A 447 26.81 8.02 23.28
C ARG A 447 25.76 9.01 22.76
N ASP A 448 25.29 8.79 21.54
CA ASP A 448 24.29 9.66 20.91
C ASP A 448 22.99 9.70 21.71
N LEU A 449 22.60 8.56 22.31
CA LEU A 449 21.43 8.47 23.19
C LEU A 449 21.58 9.28 24.48
N GLU A 450 22.77 9.26 25.09
CA GLU A 450 23.05 10.08 26.29
C GLU A 450 23.05 11.56 25.97
N ASP A 451 23.64 11.97 24.86
CA ASP A 451 23.64 13.36 24.43
C ASP A 451 22.24 13.86 24.07
N ALA A 452 21.43 13.04 23.38
CA ALA A 452 20.03 13.34 23.13
C ALA A 452 19.18 13.44 24.40
N LYS A 453 19.54 12.72 25.48
CA LYS A 453 18.87 12.82 26.79
C LYS A 453 19.16 14.13 27.51
N LYS A 454 20.38 14.67 27.38
CA LYS A 454 20.81 15.92 28.03
C LYS A 454 20.14 17.16 27.45
N THR A 455 19.78 17.13 26.17
CA THR A 455 19.16 18.27 25.49
C THR A 455 17.72 18.47 26.01
N GLN A 456 17.47 19.59 26.67
CA GLN A 456 16.19 19.85 27.36
C GLN A 456 15.00 20.23 26.46
N GLN A 457 15.21 20.51 25.19
CA GLN A 457 14.13 20.96 24.29
C GLN A 457 13.08 19.85 24.07
N ARG A 458 11.86 20.15 24.49
CA ARG A 458 10.67 19.40 24.09
C ARG A 458 10.27 19.86 22.68
N VAL A 459 10.36 18.98 21.72
CA VAL A 459 9.82 19.22 20.38
C VAL A 459 8.31 18.90 20.45
N LYS A 460 7.54 19.86 20.92
CA LYS A 460 6.09 19.81 20.72
C LYS A 460 5.80 20.48 19.38
N PRO A 461 4.88 19.93 18.57
CA PRO A 461 4.31 20.71 17.49
C PRO A 461 3.82 22.03 18.07
N GLU A 462 4.13 23.13 17.42
CA GLU A 462 3.67 24.44 17.88
C GLU A 462 2.15 24.46 17.93
N ASP A 463 1.60 25.09 18.98
CA ASP A 463 0.18 25.34 19.07
C ASP A 463 -0.19 26.29 17.94
N ILE A 464 -1.06 25.87 17.01
CA ILE A 464 -1.49 26.70 15.89
C ILE A 464 -2.62 27.62 16.37
N PRO A 465 -2.40 28.93 16.44
CA PRO A 465 -3.44 29.87 16.86
C PRO A 465 -4.60 29.85 15.83
N THR A 466 -5.82 30.08 16.33
CA THR A 466 -7.03 30.12 15.48
C THR A 466 -7.89 31.32 15.87
N ASP A 467 -8.74 31.76 14.95
CA ASP A 467 -9.71 32.84 15.21
C ASP A 467 -10.93 32.38 16.03
N VAL A 468 -11.01 31.08 16.35
CA VAL A 468 -12.11 30.52 17.14
C VAL A 468 -12.01 30.97 18.60
N LYS A 469 -13.04 31.65 19.10
CA LYS A 469 -13.12 32.09 20.50
C LYS A 469 -13.71 30.99 21.40
N CYS A 470 -13.18 30.90 22.61
CA CYS A 470 -13.66 29.98 23.61
C CYS A 470 -15.00 30.46 24.20
N GLU A 471 -16.04 29.65 24.13
CA GLU A 471 -17.39 29.94 24.67
C GLU A 471 -17.40 30.17 26.19
N LYS A 472 -16.43 29.59 26.93
CA LYS A 472 -16.40 29.66 28.39
C LYS A 472 -15.69 30.89 28.92
N CYS A 473 -14.67 31.41 28.24
CA CYS A 473 -13.85 32.50 28.75
C CYS A 473 -13.48 33.58 27.70
N GLY A 474 -13.98 33.50 26.49
CA GLY A 474 -13.74 34.46 25.42
C GLY A 474 -12.32 34.48 24.82
N LYS A 475 -11.34 33.78 25.43
CA LYS A 475 -9.96 33.74 24.94
C LYS A 475 -9.88 32.95 23.63
N PRO A 476 -8.92 33.24 22.72
CA PRO A 476 -8.76 32.48 21.48
C PRO A 476 -8.46 31.00 21.77
N MET A 477 -8.89 30.12 20.88
CA MET A 477 -8.53 28.71 20.93
C MET A 477 -7.36 28.44 19.99
N ALA A 478 -6.53 27.47 20.34
CA ALA A 478 -5.42 27.01 19.51
C ALA A 478 -5.57 25.52 19.22
N ILE A 479 -5.13 25.10 18.04
CA ILE A 479 -5.05 23.68 17.70
C ILE A 479 -3.88 23.09 18.47
N LYS A 480 -4.18 22.10 19.30
CA LYS A 480 -3.21 21.32 20.07
C LYS A 480 -3.24 19.85 19.69
N TRP A 481 -2.12 19.18 19.94
CA TRP A 481 -1.98 17.75 19.69
C TRP A 481 -2.36 16.93 20.94
N GLY A 482 -3.42 16.13 20.82
CA GLY A 482 -3.86 15.20 21.83
C GLY A 482 -3.55 13.74 21.49
N ARG A 483 -3.97 12.84 22.39
CA ARG A 483 -3.81 11.39 22.22
C ARG A 483 -4.52 10.84 20.98
N ASN A 484 -5.66 11.44 20.63
CA ASN A 484 -6.54 10.99 19.55
C ASN A 484 -6.40 11.82 18.27
N GLY A 485 -5.49 12.78 18.20
CA GLY A 485 -5.29 13.70 17.08
C GLY A 485 -5.30 15.16 17.50
N LYS A 486 -5.43 16.06 16.53
CA LYS A 486 -5.59 17.49 16.74
C LYS A 486 -6.94 17.80 17.38
N PHE A 487 -6.96 18.79 18.27
CA PHE A 487 -8.16 19.33 18.87
C PHE A 487 -7.97 20.81 19.18
N LEU A 488 -9.05 21.57 19.24
CA LEU A 488 -9.03 22.94 19.70
C LEU A 488 -8.99 22.96 21.21
N ALA A 489 -8.06 23.71 21.78
CA ALA A 489 -7.96 23.94 23.21
C ALA A 489 -7.93 25.44 23.50
N CYS A 490 -8.58 25.84 24.57
CA CYS A 490 -8.55 27.22 25.03
C CYS A 490 -7.12 27.64 25.41
N SER A 491 -6.66 28.81 24.97
CA SER A 491 -5.37 29.39 25.37
C SER A 491 -5.30 29.74 26.85
N GLY A 492 -6.45 29.84 27.53
CA GLY A 492 -6.55 30.08 28.98
C GLY A 492 -6.31 28.85 29.85
N TYR A 493 -5.79 27.72 29.31
CA TYR A 493 -5.40 26.58 30.13
C TYR A 493 -4.21 26.94 31.03
N PRO A 494 -4.21 26.52 32.31
CA PRO A 494 -5.06 25.51 32.99
C PRO A 494 -6.37 26.03 33.59
N GLU A 495 -6.62 27.35 33.63
CA GLU A 495 -7.83 27.93 34.24
C GLU A 495 -9.08 27.54 33.43
N CYS A 496 -9.01 27.64 32.11
CA CYS A 496 -10.06 27.19 31.22
C CYS A 496 -9.66 25.91 30.52
N LYS A 497 -10.36 24.82 30.82
CA LYS A 497 -10.11 23.48 30.25
C LYS A 497 -11.00 23.15 29.06
N ASN A 498 -11.53 24.17 28.37
CA ASN A 498 -12.42 23.95 27.23
C ASN A 498 -11.67 23.39 26.04
N THR A 499 -12.20 22.33 25.44
CA THR A 499 -11.65 21.68 24.24
C THR A 499 -12.77 21.33 23.27
N LYS A 500 -12.52 21.41 21.97
CA LYS A 500 -13.48 21.06 20.91
C LYS A 500 -12.83 20.26 19.80
N ASN A 501 -13.62 19.43 19.14
CA ASN A 501 -13.24 18.79 17.88
C ASN A 501 -13.49 19.74 16.72
N PHE A 502 -12.71 19.65 15.66
CA PHE A 502 -12.84 20.48 14.48
C PHE A 502 -12.55 19.71 13.20
N VAL A 503 -13.02 20.22 12.08
CA VAL A 503 -12.64 19.82 10.72
C VAL A 503 -12.07 21.04 10.01
N THR A 504 -11.09 20.83 9.15
CA THR A 504 -10.56 21.87 8.27
C THR A 504 -11.32 21.76 6.95
N GLU A 505 -11.96 22.83 6.51
CA GLU A 505 -12.64 22.92 5.21
C GLU A 505 -11.60 23.07 4.08
N GLU A 506 -12.00 22.83 2.83
CA GLU A 506 -11.13 22.93 1.65
C GLU A 506 -10.47 24.30 1.48
N ASN A 507 -11.11 25.35 1.97
CA ASN A 507 -10.60 26.72 1.99
C ASN A 507 -9.60 27.01 3.13
N GLY A 508 -9.26 26.01 3.96
CA GLY A 508 -8.38 26.15 5.12
C GLY A 508 -9.05 26.65 6.41
N ASN A 509 -10.32 27.00 6.37
CA ASN A 509 -11.06 27.47 7.54
C ASN A 509 -11.35 26.34 8.53
N ILE A 510 -11.37 26.70 9.81
CA ILE A 510 -11.61 25.76 10.91
C ILE A 510 -13.09 25.81 11.29
N LYS A 511 -13.78 24.70 11.09
CA LYS A 511 -15.16 24.51 11.54
C LYS A 511 -15.20 23.64 12.78
N VAL A 512 -15.74 24.20 13.86
CA VAL A 512 -15.96 23.45 15.10
C VAL A 512 -17.03 22.40 14.85
N VAL A 513 -16.73 21.14 15.17
CA VAL A 513 -17.70 20.07 15.13
C VAL A 513 -18.42 20.02 16.47
N GLU A 514 -19.70 20.41 16.46
CA GLU A 514 -20.58 20.16 17.60
C GLU A 514 -20.95 18.68 17.62
N GLU A 515 -20.56 17.99 18.67
CA GLU A 515 -21.03 16.62 18.90
C GLU A 515 -22.53 16.67 19.20
N LYS A 516 -23.36 16.43 18.20
CA LYS A 516 -24.78 16.15 18.42
C LYS A 516 -24.89 14.78 19.06
N PHE A 517 -25.14 14.75 20.36
CA PHE A 517 -25.42 13.51 21.06
C PHE A 517 -26.89 13.14 20.84
N GLU A 518 -27.13 11.90 20.42
CA GLU A 518 -28.49 11.36 20.40
C GLU A 518 -29.00 11.32 21.84
N THR A 519 -30.03 12.09 22.12
CA THR A 519 -30.71 12.12 23.43
C THR A 519 -31.62 10.90 23.55
N THR A 520 -31.67 10.33 24.73
CA THR A 520 -32.63 9.25 25.06
C THR A 520 -33.77 9.80 25.90
N ASN A 521 -34.87 9.06 25.97
CA ASN A 521 -35.99 9.37 26.87
C ASN A 521 -35.68 9.08 28.34
N GLU A 522 -34.48 8.50 28.62
CA GLU A 522 -34.06 8.23 30.00
C GLU A 522 -33.56 9.49 30.69
N LYS A 523 -33.99 9.69 31.94
CA LYS A 523 -33.53 10.78 32.82
C LYS A 523 -32.42 10.34 33.74
N CYS A 524 -31.51 11.26 34.03
CA CYS A 524 -30.42 11.01 34.96
C CYS A 524 -30.95 10.84 36.42
N PRO A 525 -30.64 9.74 37.09
CA PRO A 525 -31.15 9.49 38.46
C PRO A 525 -30.62 10.46 39.53
N LYS A 526 -29.63 11.32 39.16
CA LYS A 526 -29.06 12.29 40.11
C LYS A 526 -29.53 13.73 39.87
N CYS A 527 -29.84 14.13 38.65
CA CYS A 527 -30.13 15.52 38.32
C CYS A 527 -31.26 15.70 37.34
N ASP A 528 -31.98 14.62 37.00
CA ASP A 528 -33.17 14.58 36.14
C ASP A 528 -32.97 15.11 34.71
N SER A 529 -31.72 15.42 34.32
CA SER A 529 -31.37 15.83 32.96
C SER A 529 -31.38 14.67 32.00
N PRO A 530 -31.62 14.86 30.68
CA PRO A 530 -31.64 13.78 29.71
C PRO A 530 -30.32 13.00 29.73
N MET A 531 -30.39 11.68 29.45
CA MET A 531 -29.22 10.87 29.21
C MET A 531 -28.91 10.88 27.71
N VAL A 532 -27.60 10.88 27.38
CA VAL A 532 -27.12 10.91 25.98
C VAL A 532 -26.15 9.77 25.72
N PHE A 533 -26.14 9.26 24.49
CA PHE A 533 -25.17 8.25 24.09
C PHE A 533 -23.78 8.85 23.95
N LYS A 534 -22.81 8.27 24.66
CA LYS A 534 -21.38 8.60 24.51
C LYS A 534 -20.56 7.34 24.23
N SER A 535 -19.45 7.51 23.53
CA SER A 535 -18.50 6.43 23.26
C SER A 535 -17.29 6.55 24.18
N GLY A 536 -16.93 5.46 24.86
CA GLY A 536 -15.79 5.39 25.74
C GLY A 536 -14.87 4.21 25.44
N ARG A 537 -13.80 4.06 26.24
CA ARG A 537 -12.83 2.97 26.09
C ARG A 537 -13.46 1.56 26.09
N PHE A 538 -14.60 1.42 26.76
CA PHE A 538 -15.29 0.14 26.96
C PHE A 538 -16.58 0.00 26.11
N GLY A 539 -16.79 0.86 25.13
CA GLY A 539 -17.96 0.84 24.24
C GLY A 539 -18.86 2.06 24.40
N LYS A 540 -20.05 1.99 23.78
CA LYS A 540 -21.11 3.00 23.95
C LYS A 540 -21.73 2.89 25.33
N PHE A 541 -22.06 4.02 25.95
CA PHE A 541 -22.72 4.09 27.25
C PHE A 541 -23.61 5.34 27.31
N LEU A 542 -24.57 5.34 28.21
CA LEU A 542 -25.38 6.50 28.51
C LEU A 542 -24.67 7.38 29.55
N ALA A 543 -24.57 8.67 29.26
CA ALA A 543 -24.04 9.65 30.19
C ALA A 543 -25.06 10.77 30.42
N CYS A 544 -25.05 11.40 31.56
CA CYS A 544 -25.85 12.59 31.80
C CYS A 544 -25.44 13.70 30.82
N SER A 545 -26.42 14.41 30.21
CA SER A 545 -26.15 15.54 29.30
C SER A 545 -25.33 16.66 30.00
N LYS A 546 -25.42 16.81 31.31
CA LYS A 546 -24.61 17.75 32.12
C LYS A 546 -23.21 17.22 32.46
N TYR A 547 -22.72 16.15 31.84
CA TYR A 547 -21.34 15.72 32.07
C TYR A 547 -20.35 16.77 31.52
N PRO A 548 -19.31 17.18 32.26
CA PRO A 548 -18.70 16.55 33.46
C PRO A 548 -19.23 17.01 34.82
N GLU A 549 -20.17 17.94 34.90
CA GLU A 549 -20.74 18.43 36.17
C GLU A 549 -21.51 17.32 36.90
N CYS A 550 -22.34 16.59 36.16
CA CYS A 550 -22.96 15.37 36.63
C CYS A 550 -22.26 14.16 36.00
N LYS A 551 -21.51 13.42 36.79
CA LYS A 551 -20.70 12.26 36.32
C LYS A 551 -21.49 10.95 36.24
N THR A 552 -22.81 11.01 36.24
CA THR A 552 -23.64 9.81 36.16
C THR A 552 -23.52 9.16 34.78
N THR A 553 -23.19 7.88 34.78
CA THR A 553 -23.12 7.04 33.55
C THR A 553 -23.86 5.73 33.79
N LYS A 554 -24.47 5.19 32.74
CA LYS A 554 -25.22 3.92 32.79
C LYS A 554 -24.83 3.09 31.57
N ALA A 555 -24.69 1.78 31.73
CA ALA A 555 -24.50 0.88 30.60
C ALA A 555 -25.81 0.75 29.81
N ILE A 556 -25.71 0.52 28.52
CA ILE A 556 -26.87 0.32 27.66
C ILE A 556 -27.42 -1.08 27.93
N ALA A 557 -28.65 -1.14 28.40
CA ALA A 557 -29.34 -2.41 28.63
C ALA A 557 -29.84 -3.02 27.32
N THR A 558 -29.79 -4.33 27.20
CA THR A 558 -30.31 -5.07 26.04
C THR A 558 -31.83 -5.29 26.09
N GLY A 559 -32.48 -4.92 27.19
CA GLY A 559 -33.88 -5.25 27.47
C GLY A 559 -34.09 -6.67 27.96
N ILE A 560 -33.04 -7.47 28.10
CA ILE A 560 -33.11 -8.87 28.51
C ILE A 560 -32.60 -9.00 29.93
N LYS A 561 -33.30 -9.77 30.76
CA LYS A 561 -32.95 -10.00 32.15
C LYS A 561 -31.95 -11.13 32.31
N CYS A 562 -31.06 -10.96 33.27
CA CYS A 562 -30.06 -11.98 33.60
C CYS A 562 -30.73 -13.22 34.22
N PRO A 563 -30.43 -14.43 33.73
CA PRO A 563 -31.04 -15.66 34.22
C PRO A 563 -30.56 -16.05 35.63
N GLU A 564 -29.48 -15.42 36.15
CA GLU A 564 -28.91 -15.73 37.46
C GLU A 564 -29.46 -14.82 38.58
N ASP A 565 -29.66 -13.53 38.28
CA ASP A 565 -30.04 -12.56 39.32
C ASP A 565 -31.13 -11.55 38.91
N GLY A 566 -31.69 -11.69 37.71
CA GLY A 566 -32.74 -10.80 37.20
C GLY A 566 -32.26 -9.38 36.81
N GLY A 567 -30.97 -9.07 36.96
CA GLY A 567 -30.39 -7.79 36.55
C GLY A 567 -30.43 -7.64 35.01
N ASP A 568 -30.23 -6.41 34.52
CA ASP A 568 -30.19 -6.18 33.09
C ASP A 568 -28.90 -6.74 32.46
N ILE A 569 -29.02 -7.45 31.31
CA ILE A 569 -27.85 -7.80 30.50
C ILE A 569 -27.44 -6.57 29.73
N VAL A 570 -26.13 -6.24 29.78
CA VAL A 570 -25.55 -5.05 29.15
C VAL A 570 -24.39 -5.41 28.23
N GLU A 571 -24.23 -4.65 27.16
CA GLU A 571 -23.07 -4.77 26.26
C GLU A 571 -21.82 -4.18 26.90
N LYS A 572 -20.71 -4.91 26.85
CA LYS A 572 -19.39 -4.46 27.29
C LYS A 572 -18.31 -4.82 26.26
N ARG A 573 -17.15 -4.15 26.36
CA ARG A 573 -15.95 -4.51 25.59
C ARG A 573 -14.83 -4.99 26.49
N SER A 574 -14.20 -6.08 26.08
CA SER A 574 -13.01 -6.62 26.76
C SER A 574 -11.79 -5.71 26.57
N LYS A 575 -10.72 -5.92 27.35
CA LYS A 575 -9.45 -5.19 27.19
C LYS A 575 -8.84 -5.32 25.77
N LYS A 576 -9.17 -6.38 25.05
CA LYS A 576 -8.75 -6.65 23.65
C LYS A 576 -9.73 -6.09 22.62
N GLY A 577 -10.75 -5.31 23.02
CA GLY A 577 -11.72 -4.66 22.13
C GLY A 577 -12.88 -5.53 21.65
N LYS A 578 -12.94 -6.83 22.03
CA LYS A 578 -14.05 -7.71 21.65
C LYS A 578 -15.30 -7.38 22.48
N VAL A 579 -16.45 -7.35 21.81
CA VAL A 579 -17.76 -7.17 22.45
C VAL A 579 -18.18 -8.45 23.17
N PHE A 580 -18.77 -8.31 24.35
CA PHE A 580 -19.37 -9.39 25.12
C PHE A 580 -20.55 -8.83 25.94
N TRP A 581 -21.44 -9.67 26.36
CA TRP A 581 -22.62 -9.33 27.15
C TRP A 581 -22.48 -9.87 28.55
N SER A 582 -22.81 -9.06 29.57
CA SER A 582 -22.70 -9.46 30.96
C SER A 582 -23.82 -8.86 31.79
N CYS A 583 -24.10 -9.44 32.94
CA CYS A 583 -25.01 -8.84 33.90
C CYS A 583 -24.51 -7.44 34.35
N GLY A 584 -25.44 -6.49 34.42
CA GLY A 584 -25.18 -5.12 34.91
C GLY A 584 -24.77 -5.06 36.38
N ASN A 585 -25.14 -6.07 37.17
CA ASN A 585 -24.84 -6.17 38.60
C ASN A 585 -23.44 -6.71 38.90
N TYR A 586 -22.58 -6.87 37.90
CA TYR A 586 -21.19 -7.26 38.12
C TYR A 586 -20.49 -6.27 39.08
N PRO A 587 -19.72 -6.71 40.11
CA PRO A 587 -19.21 -8.07 40.34
C PRO A 587 -20.09 -9.01 41.17
N LYS A 588 -21.26 -8.58 41.62
CA LYS A 588 -22.16 -9.42 42.40
C LYS A 588 -22.67 -10.63 41.60
N CYS A 589 -23.10 -10.41 40.36
CA CYS A 589 -23.40 -11.47 39.40
C CYS A 589 -22.27 -11.58 38.39
N LYS A 590 -21.81 -12.79 38.10
CA LYS A 590 -20.70 -13.07 37.15
C LYS A 590 -21.17 -13.55 35.80
N PHE A 591 -22.48 -13.51 35.51
CA PHE A 591 -23.01 -13.92 34.23
C PHE A 591 -22.38 -13.14 33.07
N ALA A 592 -21.82 -13.86 32.08
CA ALA A 592 -21.23 -13.27 30.89
C ALA A 592 -21.31 -14.22 29.70
N SER A 593 -21.53 -13.69 28.50
CA SER A 593 -21.56 -14.41 27.26
C SER A 593 -20.85 -13.68 26.13
N TRP A 594 -20.18 -14.42 25.24
CA TRP A 594 -19.63 -13.89 24.00
C TRP A 594 -20.65 -13.82 22.86
N TYR A 595 -21.87 -14.37 23.09
CA TYR A 595 -22.95 -14.37 22.13
C TYR A 595 -24.00 -13.33 22.49
N LYS A 596 -24.55 -12.67 21.46
CA LYS A 596 -25.57 -11.63 21.64
C LYS A 596 -26.87 -12.26 22.11
N PRO A 597 -27.46 -11.82 23.24
CA PRO A 597 -28.78 -12.27 23.61
C PRO A 597 -29.86 -11.63 22.73
N THR A 598 -30.91 -12.38 22.40
CA THR A 598 -32.05 -11.95 21.58
C THR A 598 -33.36 -12.09 22.36
N LEU A 599 -34.37 -11.29 22.03
CA LEU A 599 -35.70 -11.34 22.70
C LEU A 599 -36.54 -12.56 22.31
N LYS A 600 -36.02 -13.49 21.49
CA LYS A 600 -36.74 -14.72 21.13
C LYS A 600 -36.73 -15.72 22.27
N LYS A 601 -37.89 -16.25 22.65
CA LYS A 601 -38.02 -17.36 23.61
C LYS A 601 -37.62 -18.67 22.98
N CYS A 602 -37.12 -19.59 23.79
CA CYS A 602 -36.79 -20.93 23.31
C CYS A 602 -38.08 -21.75 23.07
N PRO A 603 -38.29 -22.31 21.87
CA PRO A 603 -39.50 -23.07 21.58
C PRO A 603 -39.55 -24.44 22.31
N GLU A 604 -38.41 -24.99 22.70
CA GLU A 604 -38.35 -26.29 23.39
C GLU A 604 -38.50 -26.19 24.92
N CYS A 605 -37.85 -25.23 25.57
CA CYS A 605 -37.83 -25.15 27.03
C CYS A 605 -38.42 -23.84 27.58
N ASN A 606 -39.03 -23.01 26.72
CA ASN A 606 -39.63 -21.72 27.02
C ASN A 606 -38.73 -20.75 27.80
N ALA A 607 -37.41 -20.89 27.67
CA ALA A 607 -36.42 -19.96 28.25
C ALA A 607 -36.58 -18.56 27.63
N ASP A 608 -36.41 -17.51 28.43
CA ASP A 608 -36.78 -16.13 28.10
C ASP A 608 -36.03 -15.53 26.91
N PHE A 609 -34.86 -16.08 26.55
CA PHE A 609 -34.07 -15.59 25.44
C PHE A 609 -33.16 -16.65 24.83
N LEU A 610 -32.74 -16.43 23.57
CA LEU A 610 -31.75 -17.21 22.84
C LEU A 610 -30.50 -16.40 22.63
N PHE A 611 -29.35 -17.09 22.47
CA PHE A 611 -28.11 -16.46 22.02
C PHE A 611 -27.97 -16.52 20.50
N GLU A 612 -27.57 -15.40 19.90
CA GLU A 612 -27.17 -15.29 18.52
C GLU A 612 -25.65 -15.58 18.38
N LYS A 613 -25.32 -16.65 17.71
CA LYS A 613 -23.95 -17.03 17.36
C LYS A 613 -23.71 -16.86 15.88
N ARG A 614 -22.86 -15.92 15.51
CA ARG A 614 -22.45 -15.73 14.10
C ARG A 614 -21.28 -16.64 13.76
N LEU A 615 -21.41 -17.45 12.73
CA LEU A 615 -20.38 -18.33 12.19
C LEU A 615 -19.47 -17.57 11.22
N LYS A 616 -18.26 -18.09 10.97
CA LYS A 616 -17.28 -17.49 10.03
C LYS A 616 -17.79 -17.36 8.59
N GLY A 617 -18.82 -18.09 8.19
CA GLY A 617 -19.47 -18.04 6.88
C GLY A 617 -20.65 -17.05 6.75
N GLY A 618 -20.97 -16.28 7.82
CA GLY A 618 -22.09 -15.33 7.81
C GLY A 618 -23.43 -15.91 8.29
N ALA A 619 -23.55 -17.23 8.42
CA ALA A 619 -24.75 -17.87 8.97
C ALA A 619 -24.93 -17.54 10.45
N ILE A 620 -26.18 -17.34 10.88
CA ILE A 620 -26.55 -17.03 12.25
C ILE A 620 -27.23 -18.26 12.86
N ILE A 621 -26.70 -18.72 13.99
CA ILE A 621 -27.34 -19.77 14.78
C ILE A 621 -27.95 -19.14 16.03
N LEU A 622 -29.24 -19.36 16.24
CA LEU A 622 -29.90 -19.09 17.52
C LEU A 622 -29.80 -20.34 18.39
N GLN A 623 -29.29 -20.20 19.60
CA GLN A 623 -29.15 -21.32 20.55
C GLN A 623 -29.71 -20.97 21.92
N CYS A 624 -30.30 -21.92 22.59
CA CYS A 624 -30.80 -21.73 23.96
C CYS A 624 -29.68 -21.38 24.93
N HIS A 625 -29.94 -20.45 25.88
CA HIS A 625 -28.97 -20.09 26.90
C HIS A 625 -28.82 -21.15 27.99
N LYS A 626 -29.86 -22.01 28.19
CA LYS A 626 -29.78 -23.14 29.13
C LYS A 626 -28.95 -24.26 28.53
N LYS A 627 -27.94 -24.71 29.26
CA LYS A 627 -26.99 -25.73 28.77
C LYS A 627 -27.66 -27.09 28.52
N ASP A 628 -28.68 -27.39 29.31
CA ASP A 628 -29.39 -28.67 29.25
C ASP A 628 -30.48 -28.74 28.15
N CYS A 629 -30.75 -27.60 27.50
CA CYS A 629 -31.65 -27.50 26.36
C CYS A 629 -30.79 -27.48 25.08
N GLY A 630 -30.85 -28.50 24.28
CA GLY A 630 -30.04 -28.64 23.07
C GLY A 630 -30.48 -27.78 21.89
N TYR A 631 -31.47 -26.90 22.04
CA TYR A 631 -32.07 -26.16 20.93
C TYR A 631 -31.05 -25.30 20.17
N LYS A 632 -31.04 -25.48 18.84
CA LYS A 632 -30.28 -24.68 17.87
C LYS A 632 -31.04 -24.56 16.59
N GLU A 633 -31.18 -23.36 16.07
CA GLU A 633 -31.85 -23.03 14.81
C GLU A 633 -30.90 -22.20 13.94
N GLU A 634 -30.71 -22.56 12.69
CA GLU A 634 -29.95 -21.76 11.71
C GLU A 634 -30.88 -20.78 11.00
N VAL A 635 -30.60 -19.50 11.05
CA VAL A 635 -31.41 -18.43 10.46
C VAL A 635 -30.65 -17.84 9.26
N ASN A 636 -31.26 -17.93 8.07
CA ASN A 636 -30.79 -17.28 6.87
C ASN A 636 -31.13 -15.77 6.88
N GLN A 637 -30.21 -14.90 6.44
CA GLN A 637 -30.32 -13.42 6.50
C GLN A 637 -31.43 -12.77 5.62
N LEU A 638 -32.45 -13.47 5.20
CA LEU A 638 -33.47 -12.95 4.27
C LEU A 638 -34.73 -12.34 4.91
N GLU A 639 -34.83 -12.25 6.23
CA GLU A 639 -36.07 -11.78 6.90
C GLU A 639 -35.88 -10.62 7.91
N GLU A 640 -34.96 -9.69 7.71
CA GLU A 640 -34.92 -8.44 8.49
C GLU A 640 -35.07 -7.19 7.61
N THR A 641 -36.25 -7.06 6.96
CA THR A 641 -36.80 -5.77 6.52
C THR A 641 -38.31 -5.82 6.63
N THR A 642 -38.84 -5.61 7.85
CA THR A 642 -40.16 -5.01 8.19
C THR A 642 -40.58 -5.41 9.62
N ALA A 643 -40.27 -4.57 10.61
CA ALA A 643 -41.14 -4.26 11.75
C ALA A 643 -40.54 -3.07 12.52
#